data_31c26533830a0899e46e922e5f8cae8d
#
_entry.id   31c26533830a0899e46e922e5f8cae8d
#
_cell.length_a   1.000
_cell.length_b   1.000
_cell.length_c   1.000
_cell.angle_alpha   90.00
_cell.angle_beta   90.00
_cell.angle_gamma   90.00
#
_symmetry.space_group_name_H-M   'P 1'
#
loop_
_entity.id
_entity.type
_entity.pdbx_description
1 polymer ?
#
loop_
_entity_poly.entity_id
_entity_poly.type
_entity_poly.pdbx_seq_one_letter_code
_entity_poly.pdbx_strand_id
1 'polypeptide(L)'
;MQAKETKLQDIIEGTKQYVIPLFQRTYSWTPKEWEVLWKDLVELSEMENPRTHFIGSIVNMPTVSVPEGVAKYLLIDGQQRLTTIFILLTLLRNKAREIQNGRFADEINNTLLVNQYKDGNDYFKLMPTQIDRETYENFINGIPNENENQLTKAYTFFDKKLKQVELEPEKLKKIITSYFSVVSIVLDGDDNPYLVFESLNAKGKRLTEADLIRNYFFMKIHIDKQEEVYKAYWQPMQTALNDDLTEFIRHFLIREGNIIKQGDVYYALKESVSTTNAIDYLKELKKFSVYYQRLKYPEFEPEIELQKHFLRLNRIEVTTAYPLLLNFYSNYSENKISLGDFVTILKTLENYLIRRFVCNVATNQLNKIFPAVYPAIAAKYPDNIVEGFKTVLQGRGYPKDNEFSLRFRETKFYGGGDRVVKTKLILETLEESYAHKEAVPFDNLTVEHIMPQTLSEWWQKELGEEWEETHDFFLHTIGNLSLTAYNTELSNDDFPTKKKTLNESHLELNKYFSSLPSWTRKEIEQRAEDLAKKALEIWSYFGQENSSPTDLQEVTGTTPTGLKILGQHIEVKTWRDVMEQTLNIVADLEPEKFEIIAHNFPRYLGKDKNKFRAIRQLQNGYFIEVNLSAQSIQKLCYQAMETIELTSDEWEVSVK
;
A
#
# COMPACT_ATOMS: atom_id res chain seq x y z
N MET A 1 18.99 -23.10 25.31
CA MET A 1 18.66 -21.69 25.67
C MET A 1 18.83 -21.48 27.18
N GLN A 2 19.61 -20.48 27.61
CA GLN A 2 19.84 -20.13 29.03
C GLN A 2 19.42 -18.67 29.26
N ALA A 3 18.64 -18.43 30.31
CA ALA A 3 18.18 -17.09 30.68
C ALA A 3 18.69 -16.74 32.10
N LYS A 4 19.29 -15.53 32.25
CA LYS A 4 19.82 -15.04 33.53
C LYS A 4 19.59 -13.53 33.63
N GLU A 5 19.13 -13.05 34.78
CA GLU A 5 19.20 -11.63 35.10
C GLU A 5 20.66 -11.22 35.33
N THR A 6 21.07 -10.13 34.70
CA THR A 6 22.43 -9.65 34.76
C THR A 6 22.46 -8.12 34.62
N LYS A 7 23.54 -7.52 35.11
CA LYS A 7 23.80 -6.09 34.96
C LYS A 7 24.25 -5.79 33.53
N LEU A 8 23.99 -4.59 33.07
CA LEU A 8 24.41 -4.16 31.73
C LEU A 8 25.94 -4.18 31.57
N GLN A 9 26.68 -3.92 32.68
CA GLN A 9 28.13 -4.03 32.71
C GLN A 9 28.62 -5.41 32.29
N ASP A 10 28.03 -6.50 32.81
CA ASP A 10 28.43 -7.87 32.49
C ASP A 10 28.18 -8.24 31.00
N ILE A 11 27.22 -7.57 30.40
CA ILE A 11 26.94 -7.72 28.95
C ILE A 11 28.05 -7.06 28.14
N ILE A 12 28.44 -5.83 28.46
CA ILE A 12 29.30 -4.99 27.62
C ILE A 12 30.80 -5.23 27.88
N GLU A 13 31.21 -5.44 29.12
CA GLU A 13 32.64 -5.60 29.49
C GLU A 13 33.26 -6.88 28.90
N GLY A 14 34.60 -6.84 28.78
CA GLY A 14 35.42 -7.91 28.20
C GLY A 14 35.60 -7.78 26.69
N THR A 15 36.38 -8.68 26.11
CA THR A 15 36.67 -8.69 24.67
C THR A 15 35.54 -9.38 23.92
N LYS A 16 34.48 -8.61 23.68
CA LYS A 16 33.22 -9.08 23.08
C LYS A 16 32.80 -8.16 21.95
N GLN A 17 32.01 -8.73 21.04
CA GLN A 17 31.33 -7.97 19.97
C GLN A 17 29.89 -8.47 19.77
N TYR A 18 28.94 -7.57 19.82
CA TYR A 18 27.55 -7.83 19.47
C TYR A 18 27.33 -7.39 18.03
N VAL A 19 26.97 -8.33 17.17
CA VAL A 19 26.70 -8.09 15.76
C VAL A 19 25.19 -8.11 15.56
N ILE A 20 24.64 -7.00 15.12
CA ILE A 20 23.24 -6.94 14.72
C ILE A 20 23.11 -7.60 13.35
N PRO A 21 22.37 -8.73 13.22
CA PRO A 21 22.26 -9.44 11.97
C PRO A 21 21.66 -8.59 10.85
N LEU A 22 22.01 -8.88 9.59
CA LEU A 22 21.56 -8.15 8.40
C LEU A 22 20.04 -8.18 8.22
N PHE A 23 19.38 -9.19 8.76
CA PHE A 23 17.93 -9.32 8.70
C PHE A 23 17.18 -8.48 9.71
N GLN A 24 17.87 -7.83 10.67
CA GLN A 24 17.21 -6.94 11.61
C GLN A 24 16.99 -5.55 11.01
N ARG A 25 15.97 -4.85 11.52
CA ARG A 25 15.68 -3.48 11.11
C ARG A 25 16.80 -2.53 11.55
N THR A 26 16.94 -1.44 10.84
CA THR A 26 17.76 -0.30 11.23
C THR A 26 17.30 0.27 12.57
N TYR A 27 18.11 1.14 13.15
CA TYR A 27 17.73 1.84 14.36
C TYR A 27 16.44 2.65 14.15
N SER A 28 15.43 2.42 15.01
CA SER A 28 14.07 2.93 14.79
C SER A 28 13.35 3.46 16.03
N TRP A 29 14.06 3.59 17.18
CA TRP A 29 13.51 4.27 18.33
C TRP A 29 13.26 5.75 18.02
N THR A 30 12.22 6.30 18.62
CA THR A 30 11.74 7.68 18.42
C THR A 30 11.88 8.48 19.72
N PRO A 31 11.64 9.78 19.72
CA PRO A 31 11.66 10.59 20.93
C PRO A 31 10.86 10.00 22.10
N LYS A 32 9.82 9.23 21.81
CA LYS A 32 8.99 8.57 22.83
C LYS A 32 9.80 7.54 23.63
N GLU A 33 10.52 6.66 22.96
CA GLU A 33 11.34 5.62 23.62
C GLU A 33 12.59 6.25 24.27
N TRP A 34 13.19 7.26 23.64
CA TRP A 34 14.35 7.96 24.21
C TRP A 34 14.00 8.71 25.51
N GLU A 35 12.84 9.37 25.54
CA GLU A 35 12.37 10.10 26.73
C GLU A 35 12.12 9.15 27.90
N VAL A 36 11.57 7.97 27.65
CA VAL A 36 11.36 6.94 28.70
C VAL A 36 12.71 6.53 29.29
N LEU A 37 13.67 6.12 28.45
CA LEU A 37 14.99 5.70 28.93
C LEU A 37 15.73 6.84 29.66
N TRP A 38 15.62 8.06 29.14
CA TRP A 38 16.22 9.23 29.76
C TRP A 38 15.63 9.52 31.16
N LYS A 39 14.32 9.45 31.27
CA LYS A 39 13.60 9.65 32.54
C LYS A 39 14.00 8.61 33.57
N ASP A 40 14.06 7.34 33.19
CA ASP A 40 14.51 6.26 34.07
C ASP A 40 15.95 6.50 34.57
N LEU A 41 16.85 6.96 33.68
CA LEU A 41 18.22 7.27 34.00
C LEU A 41 18.35 8.42 35.01
N VAL A 42 17.60 9.51 34.79
CA VAL A 42 17.61 10.69 35.69
C VAL A 42 16.99 10.35 37.03
N GLU A 43 15.83 9.68 37.07
CA GLU A 43 15.14 9.28 38.30
C GLU A 43 16.10 8.43 39.21
N LEU A 44 16.77 7.45 38.61
CA LEU A 44 17.76 6.64 39.36
C LEU A 44 18.94 7.46 39.83
N SER A 45 19.36 8.45 39.05
CA SER A 45 20.52 9.29 39.44
C SER A 45 20.20 10.24 40.59
N GLU A 46 18.93 10.59 40.81
CA GLU A 46 18.51 11.44 41.93
C GLU A 46 18.38 10.68 43.27
N MET A 47 18.27 9.34 43.21
CA MET A 47 18.16 8.52 44.43
C MET A 47 19.49 8.44 45.19
N GLU A 48 19.45 8.55 46.53
CA GLU A 48 20.61 8.30 47.38
C GLU A 48 21.10 6.85 47.28
N ASN A 49 20.14 5.91 47.24
CA ASN A 49 20.41 4.47 47.10
C ASN A 49 19.63 3.94 45.90
N PRO A 50 20.18 4.04 44.68
CA PRO A 50 19.49 3.56 43.47
C PRO A 50 19.20 2.06 43.55
N ARG A 51 18.01 1.66 43.17
CA ARG A 51 17.62 0.26 43.03
C ARG A 51 17.94 -0.24 41.61
N THR A 52 18.09 -1.55 41.48
CA THR A 52 18.19 -2.18 40.16
C THR A 52 16.95 -1.90 39.35
N HIS A 53 17.10 -1.45 38.12
CA HIS A 53 16.04 -1.11 37.20
C HIS A 53 16.11 -1.99 35.96
N PHE A 54 15.05 -2.75 35.72
CA PHE A 54 14.96 -3.67 34.60
C PHE A 54 14.60 -2.93 33.31
N ILE A 55 15.50 -2.97 32.33
CA ILE A 55 15.31 -2.29 31.04
C ILE A 55 14.89 -3.24 29.90
N GLY A 56 14.64 -4.52 30.16
CA GLY A 56 14.17 -5.53 29.19
C GLY A 56 15.15 -6.67 28.95
N SER A 57 14.87 -7.50 27.96
CA SER A 57 15.70 -8.65 27.58
C SER A 57 16.76 -8.30 26.52
N ILE A 58 17.87 -9.02 26.55
CA ILE A 58 18.85 -9.08 25.45
C ILE A 58 19.01 -10.55 25.08
N VAL A 59 18.68 -10.87 23.83
CA VAL A 59 18.78 -12.24 23.29
C VAL A 59 19.93 -12.28 22.32
N ASN A 60 20.86 -13.18 22.57
CA ASN A 60 22.03 -13.33 21.73
C ASN A 60 22.37 -14.80 21.48
N MET A 61 23.07 -15.05 20.40
CA MET A 61 23.58 -16.36 20.02
C MET A 61 25.09 -16.26 19.79
N PRO A 62 25.90 -17.04 20.49
CA PRO A 62 27.34 -17.07 20.25
C PRO A 62 27.61 -17.59 18.83
N THR A 63 28.53 -16.93 18.14
CA THR A 63 29.09 -17.44 16.88
C THR A 63 30.34 -18.27 17.15
N VAL A 64 30.77 -19.06 16.17
CA VAL A 64 32.02 -19.79 16.26
C VAL A 64 33.17 -18.76 16.46
N SER A 65 33.84 -18.78 17.62
CA SER A 65 34.95 -17.91 17.91
C SER A 65 36.24 -18.70 17.93
N VAL A 66 37.34 -18.07 17.48
CA VAL A 66 38.68 -18.62 17.68
C VAL A 66 39.19 -18.27 19.11
N PRO A 67 39.97 -19.14 19.78
CA PRO A 67 40.37 -18.95 21.19
C PRO A 67 41.05 -17.60 21.51
N GLU A 68 41.78 -17.03 20.56
CA GLU A 68 42.47 -15.73 20.69
C GLU A 68 41.71 -14.54 20.09
N GLY A 69 40.47 -14.78 19.61
CA GLY A 69 39.65 -13.81 18.93
C GLY A 69 38.74 -12.98 19.85
N VAL A 70 37.94 -12.11 19.25
CA VAL A 70 36.83 -11.42 19.92
C VAL A 70 35.65 -12.40 20.00
N ALA A 71 35.10 -12.57 21.21
CA ALA A 71 33.85 -13.36 21.36
C ALA A 71 32.68 -12.64 20.67
N LYS A 72 32.23 -13.19 19.57
CA LYS A 72 31.15 -12.58 18.75
C LYS A 72 29.80 -13.21 19.08
N TYR A 73 28.80 -12.36 19.23
CA TYR A 73 27.42 -12.74 19.50
C TYR A 73 26.50 -12.10 18.46
N LEU A 74 25.65 -12.88 17.82
CA LEU A 74 24.53 -12.35 17.04
C LEU A 74 23.47 -11.82 18.01
N LEU A 75 23.15 -10.55 17.91
CA LEU A 75 22.14 -9.89 18.76
C LEU A 75 20.75 -10.11 18.15
N ILE A 76 20.00 -11.05 18.69
CA ILE A 76 18.69 -11.48 18.17
C ILE A 76 17.56 -10.58 18.66
N ASP A 77 17.63 -10.07 19.90
CA ASP A 77 16.70 -9.07 20.43
C ASP A 77 17.42 -8.11 21.37
N GLY A 78 16.88 -6.92 21.56
CA GLY A 78 17.46 -5.85 22.38
C GLY A 78 18.36 -4.88 21.61
N GLN A 79 18.45 -4.98 20.29
CA GLN A 79 19.33 -4.15 19.45
C GLN A 79 19.09 -2.64 19.62
N GLN A 80 17.84 -2.19 19.63
CA GLN A 80 17.49 -0.77 19.76
C GLN A 80 17.98 -0.22 21.10
N ARG A 81 17.76 -1.00 22.15
CA ARG A 81 18.15 -0.68 23.52
C ARG A 81 19.66 -0.61 23.66
N LEU A 82 20.35 -1.64 23.19
CA LEU A 82 21.80 -1.70 23.29
C LEU A 82 22.45 -0.57 22.45
N THR A 83 21.99 -0.31 21.24
CA THR A 83 22.48 0.80 20.42
C THR A 83 22.29 2.15 21.12
N THR A 84 21.13 2.40 21.75
CA THR A 84 20.89 3.63 22.49
C THR A 84 21.82 3.78 23.69
N ILE A 85 22.10 2.70 24.42
CA ILE A 85 23.07 2.70 25.51
C ILE A 85 24.48 3.04 25.02
N PHE A 86 24.88 2.50 23.87
CA PHE A 86 26.18 2.83 23.29
C PHE A 86 26.28 4.29 22.84
N ILE A 87 25.19 4.87 22.32
CA ILE A 87 25.11 6.32 22.03
C ILE A 87 25.30 7.14 23.33
N LEU A 88 24.58 6.79 24.40
CA LEU A 88 24.70 7.46 25.69
C LEU A 88 26.12 7.37 26.26
N LEU A 89 26.73 6.18 26.26
CA LEU A 89 28.12 5.98 26.72
C LEU A 89 29.12 6.80 25.88
N THR A 90 28.89 6.90 24.56
CA THR A 90 29.73 7.74 23.69
C THR A 90 29.63 9.21 24.06
N LEU A 91 28.42 9.70 24.32
CA LEU A 91 28.18 11.07 24.74
C LEU A 91 28.81 11.36 26.12
N LEU A 92 28.72 10.42 27.09
CA LEU A 92 29.37 10.55 28.40
C LEU A 92 30.88 10.60 28.27
N ARG A 93 31.49 9.77 27.41
CA ARG A 93 32.93 9.83 27.08
C ARG A 93 33.30 11.21 26.51
N ASN A 94 32.52 11.71 25.55
CA ASN A 94 32.79 13.00 24.92
C ASN A 94 32.68 14.13 25.96
N LYS A 95 31.65 14.09 26.81
CA LYS A 95 31.49 15.05 27.92
C LYS A 95 32.66 15.01 28.91
N ALA A 96 33.14 13.80 29.24
CA ALA A 96 34.33 13.66 30.08
C ALA A 96 35.59 14.30 29.47
N ARG A 97 35.74 14.21 28.14
CA ARG A 97 36.83 14.89 27.42
C ARG A 97 36.68 16.41 27.45
N GLU A 98 35.45 16.93 27.26
CA GLU A 98 35.16 18.36 27.35
C GLU A 98 35.53 18.98 28.71
N ILE A 99 35.25 18.25 29.80
CA ILE A 99 35.63 18.67 31.19
C ILE A 99 37.02 18.27 31.57
N GLN A 100 37.87 17.86 30.63
CA GLN A 100 39.28 17.48 30.81
C GLN A 100 39.50 16.29 31.75
N ASN A 101 38.49 15.43 31.95
CA ASN A 101 38.61 14.18 32.68
C ASN A 101 39.03 13.02 31.75
N GLY A 102 40.24 13.09 31.21
CA GLY A 102 40.73 12.13 30.20
C GLY A 102 40.76 10.70 30.72
N ARG A 103 41.14 10.48 32.01
CA ARG A 103 41.17 9.13 32.59
C ARG A 103 39.79 8.46 32.56
N PHE A 104 38.76 9.19 32.90
CA PHE A 104 37.40 8.68 32.90
C PHE A 104 36.87 8.47 31.45
N ALA A 105 37.23 9.36 30.55
CA ALA A 105 36.90 9.20 29.12
C ALA A 105 37.55 7.92 28.55
N ASP A 106 38.84 7.66 28.88
CA ASP A 106 39.54 6.46 28.43
C ASP A 106 38.99 5.19 29.07
N GLU A 107 38.56 5.25 30.33
CA GLU A 107 37.84 4.14 30.97
C GLU A 107 36.58 3.76 30.18
N ILE A 108 35.71 4.71 29.90
CA ILE A 108 34.47 4.44 29.09
C ILE A 108 34.86 3.87 27.73
N ASN A 109 35.76 4.53 27.02
CA ASN A 109 36.16 4.14 25.68
C ASN A 109 36.65 2.69 25.64
N ASN A 110 37.67 2.38 26.47
CA ASN A 110 38.44 1.14 26.37
C ASN A 110 37.75 -0.06 27.02
N THR A 111 36.87 0.18 28.01
CA THR A 111 36.15 -0.91 28.68
C THR A 111 34.78 -1.16 28.13
N LEU A 112 34.08 -0.11 27.65
CA LEU A 112 32.65 -0.20 27.29
C LEU A 112 32.36 -0.03 25.81
N LEU A 113 33.15 0.77 25.04
CA LEU A 113 32.83 1.09 23.65
C LEU A 113 33.64 0.27 22.66
N VAL A 114 34.92 0.02 22.93
CA VAL A 114 35.83 -0.62 21.98
C VAL A 114 36.62 -1.78 22.59
N ASN A 115 37.13 -2.64 21.74
CA ASN A 115 38.13 -3.65 22.06
C ASN A 115 39.49 -3.06 21.72
N GLN A 116 40.10 -2.36 22.70
CA GLN A 116 41.26 -1.48 22.55
C GLN A 116 42.44 -2.05 21.75
N TYR A 117 42.67 -3.36 21.81
CA TYR A 117 43.80 -4.05 21.16
C TYR A 117 43.40 -4.81 19.89
N LYS A 118 42.26 -4.43 19.26
CA LYS A 118 41.79 -5.04 18.02
C LYS A 118 41.63 -3.97 16.94
N ASP A 119 41.72 -4.39 15.67
CA ASP A 119 41.66 -3.52 14.51
C ASP A 119 40.41 -3.83 13.66
N GLY A 120 40.09 -2.92 12.75
CA GLY A 120 38.97 -3.06 11.80
C GLY A 120 37.62 -3.26 12.49
N ASN A 121 36.84 -4.19 12.01
CA ASN A 121 35.50 -4.47 12.56
C ASN A 121 35.56 -5.00 14.01
N ASP A 122 36.63 -5.69 14.40
CA ASP A 122 36.80 -6.29 15.72
C ASP A 122 37.07 -5.24 16.81
N TYR A 123 37.43 -4.03 16.40
CA TYR A 123 37.61 -2.89 17.30
C TYR A 123 36.33 -2.49 18.02
N PHE A 124 35.20 -2.53 17.33
CA PHE A 124 33.90 -2.09 17.87
C PHE A 124 33.23 -3.21 18.69
N LYS A 125 32.72 -2.89 19.88
CA LYS A 125 31.93 -3.84 20.69
C LYS A 125 30.48 -4.03 20.21
N LEU A 126 29.96 -3.08 19.47
CA LEU A 126 28.66 -3.19 18.79
C LEU A 126 28.84 -2.93 17.31
N MET A 127 28.34 -3.84 16.48
CA MET A 127 28.25 -3.69 15.02
C MET A 127 26.80 -3.58 14.62
N PRO A 128 26.31 -2.39 14.29
CA PRO A 128 24.95 -2.17 13.81
C PRO A 128 24.70 -2.78 12.42
N THR A 129 23.44 -2.69 11.97
CA THR A 129 23.10 -3.02 10.59
C THR A 129 23.90 -2.17 9.61
N GLN A 130 24.10 -2.65 8.38
CA GLN A 130 24.98 -1.98 7.42
C GLN A 130 24.61 -0.52 7.13
N ILE A 131 23.31 -0.21 7.12
CA ILE A 131 22.82 1.16 6.87
C ILE A 131 23.23 2.10 8.03
N ASP A 132 23.23 1.61 9.25
CA ASP A 132 23.53 2.38 10.46
C ASP A 132 25.04 2.41 10.77
N ARG A 133 25.83 1.53 10.15
CA ARG A 133 27.23 1.24 10.52
C ARG A 133 28.12 2.46 10.42
N GLU A 134 28.17 3.10 9.28
CA GLU A 134 29.02 4.28 9.05
C GLU A 134 28.71 5.40 10.06
N THR A 135 27.44 5.71 10.26
CA THR A 135 27.02 6.73 11.24
C THR A 135 27.46 6.37 12.67
N TYR A 136 27.32 5.10 13.05
CA TYR A 136 27.70 4.62 14.37
C TYR A 136 29.23 4.64 14.56
N GLU A 137 30.01 4.16 13.58
CA GLU A 137 31.48 4.18 13.60
C GLU A 137 32.01 5.61 13.73
N ASN A 138 31.40 6.57 13.03
CA ASN A 138 31.72 7.98 13.14
C ASN A 138 31.49 8.51 14.56
N PHE A 139 30.39 8.12 15.24
CA PHE A 139 30.18 8.50 16.64
C PHE A 139 31.29 7.97 17.57
N ILE A 140 31.66 6.70 17.42
CA ILE A 140 32.72 6.11 18.24
C ILE A 140 34.08 6.78 17.97
N ASN A 141 34.37 7.08 16.71
CA ASN A 141 35.64 7.71 16.30
C ASN A 141 35.68 9.23 16.50
N GLY A 142 34.56 9.86 16.89
CA GLY A 142 34.46 11.31 17.08
C GLY A 142 34.45 12.09 15.74
N ILE A 143 34.04 11.47 14.68
CA ILE A 143 33.89 12.06 13.33
C ILE A 143 32.50 12.65 13.19
N PRO A 144 32.35 13.91 12.70
CA PRO A 144 31.04 14.47 12.41
C PRO A 144 30.26 13.66 11.38
N ASN A 145 28.95 13.49 11.59
CA ASN A 145 28.07 12.84 10.63
C ASN A 145 27.34 13.91 9.81
N GLU A 146 27.42 13.79 8.50
CA GLU A 146 26.71 14.65 7.54
C GLU A 146 25.30 14.16 7.26
N ASN A 147 25.03 12.87 7.49
CA ASN A 147 23.75 12.22 7.19
C ASN A 147 22.73 12.41 8.33
N GLU A 148 21.56 12.97 8.02
CA GLU A 148 20.39 12.97 8.92
C GLU A 148 19.69 11.61 8.87
N ASN A 149 19.93 10.78 9.87
CA ASN A 149 19.22 9.52 10.07
C ASN A 149 18.72 9.38 11.51
N GLN A 150 18.07 8.26 11.83
CA GLN A 150 17.49 8.08 13.16
C GLN A 150 18.56 7.97 14.28
N LEU A 151 19.76 7.51 13.97
CA LEU A 151 20.88 7.49 14.92
C LEU A 151 21.37 8.91 15.25
N THR A 152 21.52 9.77 14.24
CA THR A 152 21.95 11.17 14.45
C THR A 152 20.91 11.95 15.24
N LYS A 153 19.61 11.68 15.01
CA LYS A 153 18.52 12.27 15.81
C LYS A 153 18.58 11.83 17.27
N ALA A 154 18.84 10.54 17.54
CA ALA A 154 19.01 10.03 18.89
C ALA A 154 20.22 10.66 19.59
N TYR A 155 21.35 10.72 18.88
CA TYR A 155 22.58 11.36 19.40
C TYR A 155 22.33 12.82 19.78
N THR A 156 21.73 13.60 18.90
CA THR A 156 21.39 15.00 19.13
C THR A 156 20.41 15.18 20.29
N PHE A 157 19.41 14.28 20.39
CA PHE A 157 18.46 14.30 21.50
C PHE A 157 19.15 14.13 22.85
N PHE A 158 19.98 13.09 23.01
CA PHE A 158 20.65 12.82 24.26
C PHE A 158 21.75 13.83 24.57
N ASP A 159 22.47 14.33 23.58
CA ASP A 159 23.44 15.42 23.74
C ASP A 159 22.78 16.69 24.30
N LYS A 160 21.62 17.07 23.74
CA LYS A 160 20.82 18.19 24.26
C LYS A 160 20.38 17.96 25.70
N LYS A 161 19.90 16.75 26.03
CA LYS A 161 19.47 16.39 27.38
C LYS A 161 20.63 16.45 28.38
N LEU A 162 21.81 15.92 28.02
CA LEU A 162 23.02 15.97 28.87
C LEU A 162 23.54 17.40 29.12
N LYS A 163 23.33 18.33 28.19
CA LYS A 163 23.68 19.74 28.36
C LYS A 163 22.68 20.51 29.23
N GLN A 164 21.47 20.02 29.39
CA GLN A 164 20.40 20.69 30.16
C GLN A 164 20.39 20.30 31.65
N VAL A 165 21.10 19.22 32.02
CA VAL A 165 21.08 18.68 33.38
C VAL A 165 22.48 18.75 34.00
N GLU A 166 22.57 19.29 35.20
CA GLU A 166 23.81 19.33 36.00
C GLU A 166 24.03 17.97 36.70
N LEU A 167 24.21 16.90 35.92
CA LEU A 167 24.52 15.57 36.46
C LEU A 167 25.97 15.19 36.16
N GLU A 168 26.65 14.63 37.14
CA GLU A 168 28.02 14.13 36.98
C GLU A 168 28.06 12.95 36.02
N PRO A 169 28.88 12.98 34.96
CA PRO A 169 29.01 11.88 33.99
C PRO A 169 29.35 10.53 34.65
N GLU A 170 30.12 10.53 35.71
CA GLU A 170 30.49 9.36 36.51
C GLU A 170 29.28 8.70 37.16
N LYS A 171 28.35 9.50 37.68
CA LYS A 171 27.11 9.02 38.30
C LYS A 171 26.22 8.39 37.26
N LEU A 172 26.04 9.03 36.09
CA LEU A 172 25.22 8.49 34.97
C LEU A 172 25.84 7.18 34.44
N LYS A 173 27.17 7.13 34.24
CA LYS A 173 27.84 5.89 33.82
C LYS A 173 27.59 4.77 34.83
N LYS A 174 27.71 5.06 36.14
CA LYS A 174 27.44 4.09 37.21
C LYS A 174 26.01 3.56 37.18
N ILE A 175 25.00 4.42 36.94
CA ILE A 175 23.60 4.00 36.78
C ILE A 175 23.49 3.05 35.62
N ILE A 176 23.97 3.42 34.43
CA ILE A 176 23.90 2.60 33.22
C ILE A 176 24.53 1.23 33.43
N THR A 177 25.73 1.18 34.00
CA THR A 177 26.51 -0.06 34.10
C THR A 177 26.09 -0.96 35.25
N SER A 178 25.78 -0.38 36.42
CA SER A 178 25.62 -1.14 37.67
C SER A 178 24.17 -1.26 38.15
N TYR A 179 23.27 -0.38 37.72
CA TYR A 179 21.89 -0.37 38.17
C TYR A 179 20.87 -0.73 37.05
N PHE A 180 21.22 -0.53 35.78
CA PHE A 180 20.40 -1.12 34.71
C PHE A 180 20.65 -2.63 34.67
N SER A 181 19.57 -3.40 34.76
CA SER A 181 19.56 -4.87 34.61
C SER A 181 18.79 -5.29 33.36
N VAL A 182 19.21 -6.40 32.82
CA VAL A 182 18.58 -7.07 31.67
C VAL A 182 18.41 -8.56 31.96
N VAL A 183 17.43 -9.20 31.31
CA VAL A 183 17.44 -10.64 31.20
C VAL A 183 18.26 -11.01 29.98
N SER A 184 19.48 -11.52 30.22
CA SER A 184 20.34 -12.06 29.18
C SER A 184 19.87 -13.47 28.82
N ILE A 185 19.48 -13.68 27.57
CA ILE A 185 19.08 -14.98 27.02
C ILE A 185 20.14 -15.36 25.99
N VAL A 186 20.87 -16.44 26.28
CA VAL A 186 21.85 -16.99 25.36
C VAL A 186 21.26 -18.23 24.68
N LEU A 187 21.21 -18.18 23.36
CA LEU A 187 20.76 -19.30 22.53
C LEU A 187 21.89 -20.30 22.31
N ASP A 188 21.54 -21.57 22.29
CA ASP A 188 22.47 -22.65 21.97
C ASP A 188 22.54 -22.88 20.46
N GLY A 189 23.53 -23.64 19.97
CA GLY A 189 23.71 -23.93 18.55
C GLY A 189 22.54 -24.64 17.87
N ASP A 190 21.74 -25.37 18.65
CA ASP A 190 20.56 -26.10 18.19
C ASP A 190 19.28 -25.23 18.20
N ASP A 191 19.31 -24.07 18.87
CA ASP A 191 18.20 -23.14 18.87
C ASP A 191 18.10 -22.43 17.50
N ASN A 192 16.87 -22.31 16.99
CA ASN A 192 16.65 -21.51 15.79
C ASN A 192 16.46 -20.04 16.17
N PRO A 193 17.46 -19.15 15.92
CA PRO A 193 17.42 -17.76 16.35
C PRO A 193 16.25 -16.97 15.77
N TYR A 194 15.72 -17.40 14.64
CA TYR A 194 14.65 -16.72 13.92
C TYR A 194 13.28 -17.04 14.49
N LEU A 195 13.05 -18.30 14.89
CA LEU A 195 11.81 -18.69 15.58
C LEU A 195 11.74 -18.00 16.95
N VAL A 196 12.88 -17.87 17.63
CA VAL A 196 12.97 -17.14 18.90
C VAL A 196 12.69 -15.66 18.67
N PHE A 197 13.30 -15.06 17.64
CA PHE A 197 13.06 -13.67 17.27
C PHE A 197 11.57 -13.41 16.91
N GLU A 198 10.95 -14.27 16.11
CA GLU A 198 9.53 -14.19 15.75
C GLU A 198 8.64 -14.22 17.01
N SER A 199 8.90 -15.15 17.93
CA SER A 199 8.12 -15.32 19.16
C SER A 199 8.26 -14.15 20.14
N LEU A 200 9.45 -13.58 20.28
CA LEU A 200 9.74 -12.47 21.19
C LEU A 200 9.17 -11.14 20.67
N ASN A 201 9.26 -10.89 19.36
CA ASN A 201 8.75 -9.66 18.77
C ASN A 201 7.21 -9.58 18.74
N ALA A 202 6.50 -10.70 18.94
CA ALA A 202 5.06 -10.69 19.13
C ALA A 202 4.61 -9.82 20.34
N LYS A 203 5.52 -9.51 21.28
CA LYS A 203 5.26 -8.73 22.52
C LYS A 203 5.86 -7.31 22.52
N GLY A 204 6.70 -6.94 21.52
CA GLY A 204 7.39 -5.64 21.45
C GLY A 204 6.79 -4.68 20.41
N LYS A 205 7.59 -3.69 19.94
CA LYS A 205 7.22 -2.88 18.77
C LYS A 205 7.12 -3.82 17.58
N ARG A 206 5.90 -4.00 17.06
CA ARG A 206 5.61 -4.97 16.01
C ARG A 206 6.54 -4.75 14.81
N LEU A 207 7.12 -5.83 14.32
CA LEU A 207 7.82 -5.83 13.03
C LEU A 207 6.81 -5.61 11.91
N THR A 208 7.27 -4.98 10.84
CA THR A 208 6.50 -4.95 9.61
C THR A 208 6.53 -6.32 8.94
N GLU A 209 5.53 -6.61 8.12
CA GLU A 209 5.54 -7.84 7.31
C GLU A 209 6.82 -7.96 6.46
N ALA A 210 7.32 -6.85 5.91
CA ALA A 210 8.58 -6.82 5.17
C ALA A 210 9.80 -7.21 6.03
N ASP A 211 9.83 -6.83 7.32
CA ASP A 211 10.90 -7.24 8.24
C ASP A 211 10.87 -8.75 8.50
N LEU A 212 9.67 -9.32 8.72
CA LEU A 212 9.49 -10.76 8.89
C LEU A 212 9.92 -11.53 7.65
N ILE A 213 9.57 -11.03 6.48
CA ILE A 213 9.93 -11.61 5.18
C ILE A 213 11.44 -11.58 4.96
N ARG A 214 12.09 -10.43 5.26
CA ARG A 214 13.54 -10.33 5.19
C ARG A 214 14.19 -11.39 6.06
N ASN A 215 13.77 -11.50 7.30
CA ASN A 215 14.28 -12.50 8.24
C ASN A 215 14.13 -13.91 7.69
N TYR A 216 12.96 -14.24 7.13
CA TYR A 216 12.70 -15.55 6.56
C TYR A 216 13.63 -15.91 5.40
N PHE A 217 13.90 -14.97 4.48
CA PHE A 217 14.84 -15.20 3.39
C PHE A 217 16.26 -15.46 3.91
N PHE A 218 16.74 -14.59 4.81
CA PHE A 218 18.11 -14.72 5.33
C PHE A 218 18.30 -15.90 6.27
N MET A 219 17.21 -16.48 6.83
CA MET A 219 17.25 -17.81 7.42
C MET A 219 17.65 -18.95 6.47
N LYS A 220 17.15 -18.86 5.24
CA LYS A 220 17.33 -19.94 4.25
C LYS A 220 18.63 -19.82 3.46
N ILE A 221 19.32 -18.68 3.58
CA ILE A 221 20.54 -18.38 2.86
C ILE A 221 21.76 -18.62 3.77
N HIS A 222 22.74 -19.38 3.26
CA HIS A 222 23.96 -19.64 4.02
C HIS A 222 24.66 -18.34 4.41
N ILE A 223 25.21 -18.27 5.63
CA ILE A 223 25.78 -17.06 6.22
C ILE A 223 26.81 -16.36 5.34
N ASP A 224 27.67 -17.13 4.67
CA ASP A 224 28.72 -16.58 3.79
C ASP A 224 28.17 -15.84 2.56
N LYS A 225 26.93 -16.11 2.16
CA LYS A 225 26.26 -15.48 1.02
C LYS A 225 25.28 -14.38 1.42
N GLN A 226 24.96 -14.27 2.71
CA GLN A 226 23.90 -13.35 3.18
C GLN A 226 24.21 -11.90 2.83
N GLU A 227 25.45 -11.45 3.02
CA GLU A 227 25.85 -10.07 2.75
C GLU A 227 25.80 -9.74 1.26
N GLU A 228 26.30 -10.62 0.41
CA GLU A 228 26.24 -10.46 -1.04
C GLU A 228 24.79 -10.39 -1.53
N VAL A 229 23.95 -11.34 -1.09
CA VAL A 229 22.54 -11.42 -1.48
C VAL A 229 21.74 -10.22 -0.94
N TYR A 230 22.03 -9.75 0.27
CA TYR A 230 21.40 -8.56 0.84
C TYR A 230 21.68 -7.32 -0.02
N LYS A 231 22.96 -7.06 -0.31
CA LYS A 231 23.39 -5.93 -1.15
C LYS A 231 22.87 -6.00 -2.58
N ALA A 232 22.84 -7.21 -3.15
CA ALA A 232 22.43 -7.39 -4.55
C ALA A 232 20.91 -7.29 -4.76
N TYR A 233 20.10 -7.75 -3.80
CA TYR A 233 18.67 -7.91 -4.01
C TYR A 233 17.79 -7.19 -2.99
N TRP A 234 17.99 -7.40 -1.68
CA TRP A 234 17.11 -6.84 -0.66
C TRP A 234 17.28 -5.33 -0.46
N GLN A 235 18.51 -4.89 -0.24
CA GLN A 235 18.82 -3.49 0.01
C GLN A 235 18.33 -2.55 -1.09
N PRO A 236 18.52 -2.85 -2.40
CA PRO A 236 17.97 -2.02 -3.47
C PRO A 236 16.44 -1.91 -3.44
N MET A 237 15.74 -3.01 -3.15
CA MET A 237 14.27 -2.97 -3.00
C MET A 237 13.84 -2.11 -1.82
N GLN A 238 14.50 -2.29 -0.67
CA GLN A 238 14.21 -1.54 0.54
C GLN A 238 14.48 -0.04 0.36
N THR A 239 15.58 0.33 -0.31
CA THR A 239 15.91 1.74 -0.60
C THR A 239 14.92 2.37 -1.58
N ALA A 240 14.52 1.62 -2.62
CA ALA A 240 13.63 2.12 -3.66
C ALA A 240 12.17 2.29 -3.21
N LEU A 241 11.70 1.40 -2.31
CA LEU A 241 10.28 1.33 -1.93
C LEU A 241 10.00 1.74 -0.47
N ASN A 242 11.02 1.71 0.40
CA ASN A 242 10.93 2.11 1.79
C ASN A 242 9.66 1.59 2.49
N ASP A 243 8.75 2.46 2.90
CA ASP A 243 7.49 2.10 3.59
C ASP A 243 6.53 1.29 2.70
N ASP A 244 6.66 1.38 1.38
CA ASP A 244 5.83 0.67 0.41
C ASP A 244 6.26 -0.79 0.17
N LEU A 245 7.37 -1.24 0.75
CA LEU A 245 7.92 -2.58 0.49
C LEU A 245 6.94 -3.70 0.86
N THR A 246 6.23 -3.57 1.97
CA THR A 246 5.21 -4.56 2.39
C THR A 246 4.06 -4.63 1.38
N GLU A 247 3.56 -3.47 0.94
CA GLU A 247 2.45 -3.40 -0.01
C GLU A 247 2.87 -3.91 -1.40
N PHE A 248 4.11 -3.61 -1.81
CA PHE A 248 4.69 -4.21 -3.03
C PHE A 248 4.69 -5.74 -2.96
N ILE A 249 5.20 -6.33 -1.85
CA ILE A 249 5.26 -7.79 -1.72
C ILE A 249 3.85 -8.38 -1.75
N ARG A 250 2.88 -7.73 -1.12
CA ARG A 250 1.47 -8.14 -1.17
C ARG A 250 0.95 -8.13 -2.60
N HIS A 251 1.17 -7.06 -3.36
CA HIS A 251 0.75 -6.95 -4.76
C HIS A 251 1.46 -7.98 -5.66
N PHE A 252 2.74 -8.24 -5.41
CA PHE A 252 3.50 -9.27 -6.11
C PHE A 252 2.89 -10.66 -5.92
N LEU A 253 2.50 -11.02 -4.70
CA LEU A 253 1.85 -12.30 -4.40
C LEU A 253 0.43 -12.41 -4.97
N ILE A 254 -0.31 -11.29 -4.98
CA ILE A 254 -1.68 -11.21 -5.52
C ILE A 254 -1.70 -11.35 -7.04
N ARG A 255 -0.62 -11.01 -7.75
CA ARG A 255 -0.57 -10.97 -9.23
C ARG A 255 -0.96 -12.30 -9.91
N GLU A 256 -0.86 -13.40 -9.20
CA GLU A 256 -1.20 -14.75 -9.68
C GLU A 256 -2.68 -15.14 -9.44
N GLY A 257 -3.50 -14.21 -8.95
CA GLY A 257 -4.93 -14.42 -8.72
C GLY A 257 -5.31 -14.72 -7.28
N ASN A 258 -4.35 -14.79 -6.37
CA ASN A 258 -4.60 -15.02 -4.95
C ASN A 258 -5.16 -13.76 -4.28
N ILE A 259 -5.97 -13.92 -3.23
CA ILE A 259 -6.41 -12.81 -2.39
C ILE A 259 -5.69 -12.91 -1.05
N ILE A 260 -4.86 -11.90 -0.75
CA ILE A 260 -4.03 -11.88 0.45
C ILE A 260 -4.34 -10.60 1.25
N LYS A 261 -4.74 -10.78 2.51
CA LYS A 261 -4.97 -9.67 3.44
C LYS A 261 -3.63 -9.06 3.88
N GLN A 262 -3.65 -7.82 4.29
CA GLN A 262 -2.44 -7.08 4.68
C GLN A 262 -1.65 -7.74 5.82
N GLY A 263 -2.31 -8.40 6.76
CA GLY A 263 -1.65 -9.11 7.88
C GLY A 263 -1.22 -10.54 7.57
N ASP A 264 -1.45 -11.05 6.35
CA ASP A 264 -1.18 -12.44 5.97
C ASP A 264 -0.02 -12.56 4.95
N VAL A 265 0.62 -11.43 4.61
CA VAL A 265 1.64 -11.35 3.54
C VAL A 265 2.83 -12.26 3.83
N TYR A 266 3.31 -12.26 5.08
CA TYR A 266 4.41 -13.12 5.52
C TYR A 266 4.08 -14.61 5.36
N TYR A 267 2.90 -15.03 5.80
CA TYR A 267 2.50 -16.45 5.71
C TYR A 267 2.33 -16.91 4.27
N ALA A 268 1.70 -16.08 3.44
CA ALA A 268 1.51 -16.37 2.01
C ALA A 268 2.86 -16.48 1.27
N LEU A 269 3.80 -15.58 1.57
CA LEU A 269 5.14 -15.65 0.99
C LEU A 269 5.90 -16.88 1.47
N LYS A 270 5.81 -17.23 2.75
CA LYS A 270 6.44 -18.39 3.34
C LYS A 270 6.02 -19.71 2.65
N GLU A 271 4.74 -19.84 2.30
CA GLU A 271 4.24 -20.95 1.50
C GLU A 271 4.85 -20.96 0.10
N SER A 272 4.85 -19.85 -0.59
CA SER A 272 5.39 -19.71 -1.94
C SER A 272 6.89 -20.04 -2.03
N VAL A 273 7.69 -19.61 -1.06
CA VAL A 273 9.14 -19.84 -1.01
C VAL A 273 9.51 -21.24 -0.51
N SER A 274 8.61 -21.97 0.15
CA SER A 274 8.92 -23.31 0.66
C SER A 274 9.32 -24.30 -0.44
N THR A 275 8.86 -24.07 -1.66
CA THR A 275 9.07 -24.91 -2.85
C THR A 275 10.16 -24.38 -3.79
N THR A 276 10.69 -23.17 -3.58
CA THR A 276 11.58 -22.48 -4.50
C THR A 276 12.91 -22.15 -3.81
N ASN A 277 14.00 -22.03 -4.61
CA ASN A 277 15.28 -21.52 -4.11
C ASN A 277 15.09 -20.06 -3.64
N ALA A 278 15.44 -19.76 -2.39
CA ALA A 278 15.27 -18.45 -1.77
C ALA A 278 15.97 -17.30 -2.53
N ILE A 279 17.14 -17.59 -3.11
CA ILE A 279 17.91 -16.59 -3.89
C ILE A 279 17.21 -16.27 -5.21
N ASP A 280 16.69 -17.26 -5.91
CA ASP A 280 16.00 -17.05 -7.18
C ASP A 280 14.67 -16.31 -6.98
N TYR A 281 13.98 -16.60 -5.90
CA TYR A 281 12.80 -15.84 -5.52
C TYR A 281 13.10 -14.37 -5.19
N LEU A 282 14.23 -14.10 -4.50
CA LEU A 282 14.68 -12.72 -4.25
C LEU A 282 15.08 -11.99 -5.54
N LYS A 283 15.67 -12.69 -6.52
CA LYS A 283 15.93 -12.11 -7.84
C LYS A 283 14.65 -11.70 -8.55
N GLU A 284 13.65 -12.55 -8.49
CA GLU A 284 12.33 -12.26 -9.06
C GLU A 284 11.66 -11.08 -8.34
N LEU A 285 11.61 -11.09 -7.01
CA LEU A 285 11.11 -9.96 -6.23
C LEU A 285 11.82 -8.66 -6.62
N LYS A 286 13.15 -8.66 -6.70
CA LYS A 286 13.91 -7.47 -7.10
C LYS A 286 13.55 -7.00 -8.51
N LYS A 287 13.35 -7.91 -9.47
CA LYS A 287 12.89 -7.58 -10.82
C LYS A 287 11.56 -6.84 -10.77
N PHE A 288 10.57 -7.39 -10.07
CA PHE A 288 9.23 -6.81 -9.95
C PHE A 288 9.20 -5.54 -9.10
N SER A 289 10.11 -5.36 -8.15
CA SER A 289 10.21 -4.13 -7.36
C SER A 289 10.56 -2.91 -8.22
N VAL A 290 11.37 -3.11 -9.27
CA VAL A 290 11.68 -2.05 -10.25
C VAL A 290 10.42 -1.66 -11.03
N TYR A 291 9.61 -2.65 -11.44
CA TYR A 291 8.35 -2.36 -12.13
C TYR A 291 7.38 -1.62 -11.20
N TYR A 292 7.26 -2.07 -9.95
CA TYR A 292 6.42 -1.43 -8.95
C TYR A 292 6.85 0.01 -8.67
N GLN A 293 8.16 0.27 -8.54
CA GLN A 293 8.70 1.61 -8.38
C GLN A 293 8.29 2.52 -9.53
N ARG A 294 8.42 2.06 -10.78
CA ARG A 294 8.06 2.82 -11.98
C ARG A 294 6.55 3.09 -12.09
N LEU A 295 5.73 2.13 -11.70
CA LEU A 295 4.27 2.30 -11.64
C LEU A 295 3.86 3.35 -10.60
N LYS A 296 4.47 3.30 -9.42
CA LYS A 296 4.11 4.18 -8.29
C LYS A 296 4.75 5.55 -8.37
N TYR A 297 5.98 5.60 -8.85
CA TYR A 297 6.82 6.78 -9.00
C TYR A 297 7.24 6.91 -10.47
N PRO A 298 6.35 7.41 -11.34
CA PRO A 298 6.55 7.40 -12.79
C PRO A 298 7.79 8.17 -13.26
N GLU A 299 8.35 9.07 -12.45
CA GLU A 299 9.62 9.76 -12.73
C GLU A 299 10.80 8.80 -12.89
N PHE A 300 10.71 7.57 -12.40
CA PHE A 300 11.72 6.52 -12.60
C PHE A 300 11.50 5.68 -13.86
N GLU A 301 10.40 5.88 -14.59
CA GLU A 301 10.12 5.19 -15.84
C GLU A 301 10.91 5.84 -16.99
N PRO A 302 11.83 5.11 -17.65
CA PRO A 302 12.64 5.67 -18.75
C PRO A 302 11.86 5.89 -20.04
N GLU A 303 10.76 5.15 -20.26
CA GLU A 303 9.94 5.26 -21.45
C GLU A 303 8.89 6.37 -21.24
N ILE A 304 9.06 7.49 -21.95
CA ILE A 304 8.24 8.70 -21.77
C ILE A 304 6.75 8.42 -22.01
N GLU A 305 6.42 7.56 -22.97
CA GLU A 305 5.03 7.23 -23.27
C GLU A 305 4.38 6.44 -22.13
N LEU A 306 5.07 5.49 -21.53
CA LEU A 306 4.62 4.76 -20.34
C LEU A 306 4.51 5.68 -19.13
N GLN A 307 5.52 6.55 -18.92
CA GLN A 307 5.53 7.53 -17.83
C GLN A 307 4.26 8.38 -17.84
N LYS A 308 3.87 8.91 -19.02
CA LYS A 308 2.66 9.70 -19.20
C LYS A 308 1.42 8.93 -18.74
N HIS A 309 1.28 7.66 -19.15
CA HIS A 309 0.12 6.84 -18.80
C HIS A 309 0.11 6.46 -17.31
N PHE A 310 1.26 6.17 -16.71
CA PHE A 310 1.34 5.90 -15.27
C PHE A 310 0.96 7.13 -14.43
N LEU A 311 1.40 8.32 -14.82
CA LEU A 311 0.97 9.57 -14.18
C LEU A 311 -0.54 9.76 -14.23
N ARG A 312 -1.18 9.46 -15.37
CA ARG A 312 -2.64 9.54 -15.52
C ARG A 312 -3.36 8.53 -14.63
N LEU A 313 -2.92 7.28 -14.63
CA LEU A 313 -3.50 6.21 -13.79
C LEU A 313 -3.35 6.51 -12.30
N ASN A 314 -2.21 7.06 -11.86
CA ASN A 314 -2.00 7.42 -10.46
C ASN A 314 -2.96 8.55 -10.01
N ARG A 315 -3.40 9.43 -10.90
CA ARG A 315 -4.43 10.44 -10.62
C ARG A 315 -5.84 9.84 -10.44
N ILE A 316 -6.06 8.63 -10.96
CA ILE A 316 -7.31 7.88 -10.74
C ILE A 316 -7.26 7.09 -9.41
N GLU A 317 -6.09 7.06 -8.75
CA GLU A 317 -5.83 6.42 -7.44
C GLU A 317 -6.14 4.91 -7.41
N VAL A 318 -5.73 4.17 -8.44
CA VAL A 318 -6.05 2.73 -8.54
C VAL A 318 -4.84 1.87 -8.24
N THR A 319 -4.38 1.86 -7.00
CA THR A 319 -3.34 0.93 -6.52
C THR A 319 -3.78 -0.54 -6.60
N THR A 320 -5.09 -0.79 -6.57
CA THR A 320 -5.68 -2.14 -6.73
C THR A 320 -5.36 -2.79 -8.08
N ALA A 321 -5.03 -1.99 -9.12
CA ALA A 321 -4.62 -2.50 -10.43
C ALA A 321 -3.14 -2.89 -10.50
N TYR A 322 -2.32 -2.55 -9.49
CA TYR A 322 -0.89 -2.83 -9.53
C TYR A 322 -0.54 -4.31 -9.69
N PRO A 323 -1.22 -5.28 -9.03
CA PRO A 323 -0.96 -6.70 -9.29
C PRO A 323 -1.11 -7.08 -10.77
N LEU A 324 -2.13 -6.55 -11.43
CA LEU A 324 -2.38 -6.75 -12.86
C LEU A 324 -1.32 -6.07 -13.72
N LEU A 325 -0.98 -4.82 -13.41
CA LEU A 325 0.02 -4.04 -14.14
C LEU A 325 1.43 -4.62 -14.03
N LEU A 326 1.78 -5.25 -12.91
CA LEU A 326 3.03 -5.96 -12.74
C LEU A 326 3.19 -7.10 -13.76
N ASN A 327 2.12 -7.85 -14.02
CA ASN A 327 2.15 -8.91 -15.03
C ASN A 327 2.32 -8.35 -16.44
N PHE A 328 1.59 -7.28 -16.79
CA PHE A 328 1.75 -6.65 -18.10
C PHE A 328 3.13 -6.02 -18.28
N TYR A 329 3.65 -5.39 -17.23
CA TYR A 329 5.01 -4.86 -17.27
C TYR A 329 6.05 -5.96 -17.46
N SER A 330 5.89 -7.12 -16.80
CA SER A 330 6.76 -8.28 -17.01
C SER A 330 6.69 -8.76 -18.45
N ASN A 331 5.50 -8.88 -19.03
CA ASN A 331 5.34 -9.28 -20.43
C ASN A 331 6.01 -8.28 -21.39
N TYR A 332 5.89 -6.99 -21.14
CA TYR A 332 6.59 -5.96 -21.91
C TYR A 332 8.11 -6.09 -21.80
N SER A 333 8.63 -6.24 -20.58
CA SER A 333 10.07 -6.37 -20.36
C SER A 333 10.67 -7.63 -20.94
N GLU A 334 9.87 -8.68 -21.13
CA GLU A 334 10.22 -9.96 -21.73
C GLU A 334 9.93 -10.00 -23.25
N ASN A 335 9.55 -8.86 -23.85
CA ASN A 335 9.18 -8.74 -25.26
C ASN A 335 8.02 -9.66 -25.70
N LYS A 336 7.15 -10.06 -24.76
CA LYS A 336 5.92 -10.83 -25.07
C LYS A 336 4.81 -9.92 -25.59
N ILE A 337 4.83 -8.65 -25.24
CA ILE A 337 3.99 -7.58 -25.80
C ILE A 337 4.87 -6.40 -26.19
N SER A 338 4.46 -5.68 -27.24
CA SER A 338 5.14 -4.46 -27.69
C SER A 338 4.85 -3.26 -26.79
N LEU A 339 5.60 -2.17 -26.95
CA LEU A 339 5.27 -0.89 -26.31
C LEU A 339 3.85 -0.42 -26.67
N GLY A 340 3.46 -0.52 -27.95
CA GLY A 340 2.13 -0.16 -28.44
C GLY A 340 1.01 -0.98 -27.79
N ASP A 341 1.23 -2.29 -27.58
CA ASP A 341 0.29 -3.16 -26.86
C ASP A 341 0.16 -2.74 -25.41
N PHE A 342 1.28 -2.46 -24.72
CA PHE A 342 1.22 -2.03 -23.32
C PHE A 342 0.51 -0.68 -23.17
N VAL A 343 0.80 0.29 -24.04
CA VAL A 343 0.07 1.57 -24.09
C VAL A 343 -1.42 1.35 -24.32
N THR A 344 -1.78 0.43 -25.22
CA THR A 344 -3.20 0.09 -25.48
C THR A 344 -3.88 -0.51 -24.23
N ILE A 345 -3.18 -1.36 -23.49
CA ILE A 345 -3.64 -1.92 -22.22
C ILE A 345 -3.87 -0.79 -21.20
N LEU A 346 -2.91 0.15 -21.06
CA LEU A 346 -3.04 1.27 -20.13
C LEU A 346 -4.21 2.19 -20.47
N LYS A 347 -4.41 2.50 -21.76
CA LYS A 347 -5.56 3.26 -22.26
C LYS A 347 -6.88 2.53 -22.01
N THR A 348 -6.90 1.23 -22.21
CA THR A 348 -8.09 0.39 -21.94
C THR A 348 -8.44 0.39 -20.46
N LEU A 349 -7.42 0.30 -19.58
CA LEU A 349 -7.61 0.37 -18.15
C LEU A 349 -8.13 1.75 -17.72
N GLU A 350 -7.55 2.85 -18.22
CA GLU A 350 -8.01 4.21 -17.96
C GLU A 350 -9.49 4.38 -18.38
N ASN A 351 -9.83 3.95 -19.59
CA ASN A 351 -11.20 3.97 -20.10
C ASN A 351 -12.18 3.22 -19.17
N TYR A 352 -11.83 1.99 -18.79
CA TYR A 352 -12.62 1.19 -17.87
C TYR A 352 -12.88 1.90 -16.54
N LEU A 353 -11.84 2.50 -15.97
CA LEU A 353 -11.90 3.18 -14.68
C LEU A 353 -12.66 4.50 -14.73
N ILE A 354 -12.47 5.29 -15.80
CA ILE A 354 -13.20 6.56 -16.00
C ILE A 354 -14.69 6.28 -16.19
N ARG A 355 -15.06 5.30 -17.00
CA ARG A 355 -16.49 4.95 -17.17
C ARG A 355 -17.12 4.51 -15.85
N ARG A 356 -16.45 3.69 -15.06
CA ARG A 356 -16.93 3.28 -13.74
C ARG A 356 -17.06 4.46 -12.77
N PHE A 357 -16.09 5.38 -12.77
CA PHE A 357 -16.14 6.59 -11.95
C PHE A 357 -17.35 7.47 -12.32
N VAL A 358 -17.54 7.74 -13.60
CA VAL A 358 -18.67 8.54 -14.10
C VAL A 358 -20.02 7.91 -13.76
N CYS A 359 -20.14 6.60 -13.90
CA CYS A 359 -21.37 5.86 -13.58
C CYS A 359 -21.52 5.54 -12.08
N ASN A 360 -20.63 6.05 -11.21
CA ASN A 360 -20.62 5.76 -9.77
C ASN A 360 -20.63 4.27 -9.43
N VAL A 361 -19.99 3.44 -10.26
CA VAL A 361 -19.83 2.00 -9.99
C VAL A 361 -18.85 1.82 -8.83
N ALA A 362 -19.24 1.05 -7.83
CA ALA A 362 -18.48 0.85 -6.62
C ALA A 362 -17.04 0.34 -6.87
N THR A 363 -16.06 0.88 -6.15
CA THR A 363 -14.63 0.54 -6.32
C THR A 363 -14.15 -0.61 -5.44
N ASN A 364 -14.93 -1.02 -4.43
CA ASN A 364 -14.59 -2.10 -3.49
C ASN A 364 -14.38 -3.46 -4.19
N GLN A 365 -15.03 -3.68 -5.33
CA GLN A 365 -14.86 -4.88 -6.15
C GLN A 365 -13.51 -4.98 -6.85
N LEU A 366 -12.85 -3.85 -7.12
CA LEU A 366 -11.61 -3.81 -7.90
C LEU A 366 -10.48 -4.64 -7.26
N ASN A 367 -10.48 -4.73 -5.92
CA ASN A 367 -9.55 -5.58 -5.17
C ASN A 367 -9.66 -7.08 -5.51
N LYS A 368 -10.81 -7.53 -6.00
CA LYS A 368 -11.08 -8.91 -6.37
C LYS A 368 -11.08 -9.10 -7.89
N ILE A 369 -11.49 -8.07 -8.63
CA ILE A 369 -11.50 -8.09 -10.10
C ILE A 369 -10.08 -8.19 -10.65
N PHE A 370 -9.21 -7.24 -10.32
CA PHE A 370 -7.90 -7.14 -10.96
C PHE A 370 -6.97 -8.33 -10.74
N PRO A 371 -6.90 -8.95 -9.56
CA PRO A 371 -6.10 -10.16 -9.39
C PRO A 371 -6.53 -11.31 -10.31
N ALA A 372 -7.83 -11.45 -10.57
CA ALA A 372 -8.39 -12.53 -11.37
C ALA A 372 -8.29 -12.27 -12.89
N VAL A 373 -8.01 -11.04 -13.33
CA VAL A 373 -7.99 -10.67 -14.76
C VAL A 373 -6.86 -11.35 -15.52
N TYR A 374 -5.61 -11.24 -15.02
CA TYR A 374 -4.46 -11.78 -15.73
C TYR A 374 -4.50 -13.32 -15.83
N PRO A 375 -4.80 -14.09 -14.78
CA PRO A 375 -5.00 -15.53 -14.90
C PRO A 375 -6.08 -15.93 -15.93
N ALA A 376 -7.18 -15.17 -16.01
CA ALA A 376 -8.23 -15.42 -16.99
C ALA A 376 -7.74 -15.16 -18.43
N ILE A 377 -6.92 -14.13 -18.65
CA ILE A 377 -6.29 -13.85 -19.94
C ILE A 377 -5.32 -14.97 -20.30
N ALA A 378 -4.42 -15.33 -19.39
CA ALA A 378 -3.42 -16.37 -19.63
C ALA A 378 -4.03 -17.73 -19.96
N ALA A 379 -5.18 -18.05 -19.38
CA ALA A 379 -5.91 -19.30 -19.64
C ALA A 379 -6.66 -19.29 -20.97
N LYS A 380 -7.30 -18.19 -21.35
CA LYS A 380 -8.21 -18.13 -22.50
C LYS A 380 -7.63 -17.44 -23.73
N TYR A 381 -6.67 -16.53 -23.57
CA TYR A 381 -6.14 -15.65 -24.62
C TYR A 381 -4.59 -15.56 -24.57
N PRO A 382 -3.86 -16.69 -24.53
CA PRO A 382 -2.38 -16.66 -24.34
C PRO A 382 -1.66 -15.93 -25.49
N ASP A 383 -2.20 -15.99 -26.71
CA ASP A 383 -1.58 -15.43 -27.90
C ASP A 383 -2.08 -14.01 -28.23
N ASN A 384 -3.11 -13.50 -27.52
CA ASN A 384 -3.68 -12.16 -27.77
C ASN A 384 -4.08 -11.49 -26.46
N ILE A 385 -3.07 -11.04 -25.72
CA ILE A 385 -3.22 -10.46 -24.39
C ILE A 385 -4.10 -9.19 -24.42
N VAL A 386 -3.95 -8.33 -25.42
CA VAL A 386 -4.70 -7.07 -25.53
C VAL A 386 -6.20 -7.32 -25.71
N GLU A 387 -6.57 -8.18 -26.61
CA GLU A 387 -7.98 -8.50 -26.85
C GLU A 387 -8.57 -9.32 -25.69
N GLY A 388 -7.79 -10.22 -25.12
CA GLY A 388 -8.15 -10.94 -23.90
C GLY A 388 -8.44 -9.99 -22.74
N PHE A 389 -7.65 -8.95 -22.58
CA PHE A 389 -7.84 -7.94 -21.54
C PHE A 389 -9.17 -7.18 -21.72
N LYS A 390 -9.45 -6.70 -22.92
CA LYS A 390 -10.74 -6.04 -23.25
C LYS A 390 -11.92 -6.95 -22.97
N THR A 391 -11.86 -8.19 -23.45
CA THR A 391 -12.96 -9.16 -23.32
C THR A 391 -13.21 -9.50 -21.85
N VAL A 392 -12.17 -9.72 -21.05
CA VAL A 392 -12.30 -10.03 -19.63
C VAL A 392 -12.86 -8.83 -18.85
N LEU A 393 -12.45 -7.60 -19.14
CA LEU A 393 -12.95 -6.40 -18.46
C LEU A 393 -14.40 -6.07 -18.85
N GLN A 394 -14.80 -6.35 -20.08
CA GLN A 394 -16.17 -6.12 -20.55
C GLN A 394 -17.22 -6.76 -19.63
N GLY A 395 -16.95 -7.97 -19.15
CA GLY A 395 -17.84 -8.69 -18.25
C GLY A 395 -17.79 -8.26 -16.78
N ARG A 396 -17.06 -7.20 -16.43
CA ARG A 396 -16.78 -6.86 -15.03
C ARG A 396 -17.26 -5.46 -14.64
N GLY A 397 -18.55 -5.19 -14.84
CA GLY A 397 -19.14 -3.90 -14.50
C GLY A 397 -18.55 -2.76 -15.34
N TYR A 398 -18.46 -2.98 -16.65
CA TYR A 398 -18.04 -1.97 -17.63
C TYR A 398 -19.26 -1.28 -18.22
N PRO A 399 -19.54 0.00 -17.87
CA PRO A 399 -20.75 0.71 -18.29
C PRO A 399 -20.84 0.86 -19.81
N LYS A 400 -22.02 0.61 -20.37
CA LYS A 400 -22.31 0.78 -21.81
C LYS A 400 -22.47 2.26 -22.18
N ASP A 401 -22.46 2.58 -23.49
CA ASP A 401 -22.51 3.95 -24.00
C ASP A 401 -23.74 4.72 -23.53
N ASN A 402 -24.92 4.10 -23.54
CA ASN A 402 -26.16 4.76 -23.10
C ASN A 402 -26.11 5.18 -21.63
N GLU A 403 -25.63 4.29 -20.74
CA GLU A 403 -25.49 4.58 -19.33
C GLU A 403 -24.40 5.63 -19.11
N PHE A 404 -23.23 5.46 -19.74
CA PHE A 404 -22.12 6.39 -19.62
C PHE A 404 -22.49 7.80 -20.07
N SER A 405 -23.17 7.94 -21.24
CA SER A 405 -23.61 9.24 -21.77
C SER A 405 -24.60 9.93 -20.85
N LEU A 406 -25.60 9.18 -20.33
CA LEU A 406 -26.55 9.73 -19.36
C LEU A 406 -25.87 10.21 -18.09
N ARG A 407 -25.08 9.33 -17.48
CA ARG A 407 -24.36 9.62 -16.23
C ARG A 407 -23.31 10.72 -16.38
N PHE A 408 -22.66 10.81 -17.52
CA PHE A 408 -21.69 11.88 -17.79
C PHE A 408 -22.32 13.28 -17.71
N ARG A 409 -23.58 13.41 -18.05
CA ARG A 409 -24.34 14.68 -17.97
C ARG A 409 -24.81 15.01 -16.56
N GLU A 410 -25.15 13.99 -15.75
CA GLU A 410 -25.87 14.13 -14.48
C GLU A 410 -24.96 13.97 -13.25
N THR A 411 -23.84 13.28 -13.36
CA THR A 411 -22.98 12.99 -12.22
C THR A 411 -22.38 14.29 -11.65
N LYS A 412 -22.39 14.39 -10.31
CA LYS A 412 -21.66 15.45 -9.58
C LYS A 412 -20.17 15.12 -9.59
N PHE A 413 -19.42 15.69 -10.52
CA PHE A 413 -18.01 15.45 -10.71
C PHE A 413 -17.16 16.08 -9.61
N TYR A 414 -17.51 17.29 -9.18
CA TYR A 414 -16.75 18.03 -8.18
C TYR A 414 -17.24 17.71 -6.76
N GLY A 415 -16.30 17.66 -5.78
CA GLY A 415 -16.60 17.36 -4.38
C GLY A 415 -15.37 17.03 -3.58
N GLY A 416 -15.53 16.46 -2.39
CA GLY A 416 -14.44 16.08 -1.50
C GLY A 416 -13.61 14.89 -2.01
N GLY A 417 -12.41 14.74 -1.43
CA GLY A 417 -11.51 13.63 -1.69
C GLY A 417 -10.88 13.65 -3.09
N ASP A 418 -10.82 12.49 -3.72
CA ASP A 418 -10.18 12.24 -5.02
C ASP A 418 -10.99 12.74 -6.22
N ARG A 419 -12.25 13.14 -6.02
CA ARG A 419 -13.12 13.60 -7.11
C ARG A 419 -12.55 14.79 -7.86
N VAL A 420 -11.96 15.77 -7.17
CA VAL A 420 -11.38 16.96 -7.81
C VAL A 420 -10.25 16.59 -8.77
N VAL A 421 -9.37 15.67 -8.36
CA VAL A 421 -8.24 15.22 -9.17
C VAL A 421 -8.71 14.47 -10.42
N LYS A 422 -9.71 13.58 -10.26
CA LYS A 422 -10.32 12.84 -11.37
C LYS A 422 -11.08 13.78 -12.33
N THR A 423 -11.80 14.74 -11.80
CA THR A 423 -12.52 15.75 -12.61
C THR A 423 -11.54 16.60 -13.40
N LYS A 424 -10.46 17.06 -12.78
CA LYS A 424 -9.41 17.79 -13.48
C LYS A 424 -8.81 16.94 -14.61
N LEU A 425 -8.51 15.66 -14.37
CA LEU A 425 -8.02 14.73 -15.40
C LEU A 425 -9.00 14.58 -16.57
N ILE A 426 -10.31 14.46 -16.29
CA ILE A 426 -11.34 14.35 -17.32
C ILE A 426 -11.40 15.63 -18.16
N LEU A 427 -11.41 16.80 -17.53
CA LEU A 427 -11.43 18.10 -18.25
C LEU A 427 -10.16 18.32 -19.07
N GLU A 428 -8.98 17.97 -18.55
CA GLU A 428 -7.72 18.01 -19.29
C GLU A 428 -7.77 17.08 -20.51
N THR A 429 -8.32 15.88 -20.36
CA THR A 429 -8.43 14.91 -21.46
C THR A 429 -9.41 15.40 -22.54
N LEU A 430 -10.51 16.03 -22.14
CA LEU A 430 -11.43 16.69 -23.07
C LEU A 430 -10.72 17.83 -23.81
N GLU A 431 -9.93 18.65 -23.13
CA GLU A 431 -9.14 19.73 -23.75
C GLU A 431 -8.07 19.19 -24.70
N GLU A 432 -7.32 18.16 -24.30
CA GLU A 432 -6.32 17.48 -25.17
C GLU A 432 -6.94 16.95 -26.46
N SER A 433 -8.21 16.52 -26.42
CA SER A 433 -8.91 15.95 -27.58
C SER A 433 -9.18 16.93 -28.72
N TYR A 434 -9.03 18.24 -28.48
CA TYR A 434 -9.12 19.26 -29.53
C TYR A 434 -7.86 19.36 -30.41
N ALA A 435 -6.85 18.53 -30.13
CA ALA A 435 -5.62 18.41 -30.93
C ALA A 435 -4.95 19.78 -31.20
N HIS A 436 -4.64 20.49 -30.13
CA HIS A 436 -3.93 21.79 -30.21
C HIS A 436 -2.62 21.65 -30.98
N LYS A 437 -2.29 22.67 -31.77
CA LYS A 437 -1.00 22.74 -32.47
C LYS A 437 0.17 23.04 -31.53
N GLU A 438 -0.10 23.61 -30.37
CA GLU A 438 0.87 23.95 -29.31
C GLU A 438 0.50 23.22 -28.03
N ALA A 439 1.50 22.89 -27.21
CA ALA A 439 1.26 22.22 -25.93
C ALA A 439 0.52 23.15 -24.96
N VAL A 440 -0.55 22.64 -24.34
CA VAL A 440 -1.28 23.34 -23.28
C VAL A 440 -0.69 22.89 -21.93
N PRO A 441 -0.09 23.81 -21.14
CA PRO A 441 0.39 23.48 -19.80
C PRO A 441 -0.80 23.40 -18.82
N PHE A 442 -1.06 22.22 -18.26
CA PHE A 442 -2.18 21.98 -17.32
C PHE A 442 -1.80 22.17 -15.84
N ASP A 443 -0.52 22.31 -15.52
CA ASP A 443 -0.03 22.28 -14.13
C ASP A 443 -0.67 23.38 -13.27
N ASN A 444 -0.83 24.58 -13.78
CA ASN A 444 -1.40 25.72 -13.07
C ASN A 444 -2.91 25.88 -13.23
N LEU A 445 -3.56 24.96 -13.95
CA LEU A 445 -5.01 25.03 -14.15
C LEU A 445 -5.75 24.41 -12.96
N THR A 446 -6.88 24.97 -12.62
CA THR A 446 -7.82 24.50 -11.60
C THR A 446 -9.21 24.34 -12.19
N VAL A 447 -10.07 23.57 -11.53
CA VAL A 447 -11.47 23.42 -11.92
C VAL A 447 -12.24 24.66 -11.52
N GLU A 448 -12.94 25.26 -12.48
CA GLU A 448 -13.79 26.44 -12.31
C GLU A 448 -15.26 26.06 -12.45
N HIS A 449 -16.11 26.68 -11.61
CA HIS A 449 -17.55 26.66 -11.72
C HIS A 449 -18.05 27.90 -12.46
N ILE A 450 -18.61 27.75 -13.65
CA ILE A 450 -19.13 28.90 -14.40
C ILE A 450 -20.31 29.53 -13.66
N MET A 451 -21.34 28.78 -13.32
CA MET A 451 -22.31 29.13 -12.29
C MET A 451 -21.64 28.88 -10.93
N PRO A 452 -21.41 29.92 -10.11
CA PRO A 452 -20.52 29.82 -8.94
C PRO A 452 -21.14 29.03 -7.79
N GLN A 453 -20.29 28.58 -6.87
CA GLN A 453 -20.74 27.83 -5.70
C GLN A 453 -21.61 28.69 -4.74
N THR A 454 -21.43 29.98 -4.72
CA THR A 454 -22.27 30.92 -3.97
C THR A 454 -22.91 31.90 -4.94
N LEU A 455 -24.22 31.86 -5.07
CA LEU A 455 -24.96 32.70 -6.01
C LEU A 455 -25.12 34.13 -5.47
N SER A 456 -24.83 35.12 -6.33
CA SER A 456 -25.23 36.51 -6.12
C SER A 456 -26.69 36.74 -6.55
N GLU A 457 -27.26 37.89 -6.20
CA GLU A 457 -28.62 38.27 -6.65
C GLU A 457 -28.74 38.30 -8.19
N TRP A 458 -27.64 38.60 -8.88
CA TRP A 458 -27.61 38.58 -10.34
C TRP A 458 -27.85 37.16 -10.86
N TRP A 459 -27.17 36.16 -10.29
CA TRP A 459 -27.30 34.76 -10.67
C TRP A 459 -28.70 34.20 -10.39
N GLN A 460 -29.31 34.58 -9.26
CA GLN A 460 -30.69 34.15 -8.93
C GLN A 460 -31.69 34.69 -9.98
N LYS A 461 -31.49 35.92 -10.45
CA LYS A 461 -32.34 36.51 -11.51
C LYS A 461 -32.11 35.84 -12.89
N GLU A 462 -30.84 35.55 -13.21
CA GLU A 462 -30.46 34.91 -14.48
C GLU A 462 -31.00 33.50 -14.57
N LEU A 463 -30.99 32.73 -13.49
CA LEU A 463 -31.50 31.36 -13.43
C LEU A 463 -33.02 31.28 -13.34
N GLY A 464 -33.71 32.35 -12.96
CA GLY A 464 -35.18 32.46 -12.89
C GLY A 464 -35.80 31.88 -11.64
N GLU A 465 -37.09 31.55 -11.68
CA GLU A 465 -37.85 31.13 -10.51
C GLU A 465 -37.35 29.79 -9.90
N GLU A 466 -36.79 28.89 -10.69
CA GLU A 466 -36.26 27.57 -10.27
C GLU A 466 -34.76 27.62 -9.95
N TRP A 467 -34.21 28.77 -9.57
CA TRP A 467 -32.77 28.93 -9.39
C TRP A 467 -32.16 28.01 -8.32
N GLU A 468 -32.88 27.73 -7.20
CA GLU A 468 -32.41 26.84 -6.16
C GLU A 468 -32.24 25.41 -6.67
N GLU A 469 -33.26 24.87 -7.35
CA GLU A 469 -33.23 23.53 -7.92
C GLU A 469 -32.16 23.41 -9.03
N THR A 470 -32.07 24.41 -9.89
CA THR A 470 -31.04 24.48 -10.94
C THR A 470 -29.65 24.51 -10.36
N HIS A 471 -29.42 25.31 -9.32
CA HIS A 471 -28.14 25.41 -8.66
C HIS A 471 -27.76 24.10 -7.98
N ASP A 472 -28.64 23.50 -7.17
CA ASP A 472 -28.34 22.25 -6.46
C ASP A 472 -28.07 21.08 -7.42
N PHE A 473 -28.80 21.00 -8.53
CA PHE A 473 -28.62 19.93 -9.49
C PHE A 473 -27.35 20.09 -10.32
N PHE A 474 -27.17 21.27 -10.96
CA PHE A 474 -26.15 21.48 -12.00
C PHE A 474 -24.79 21.99 -11.48
N LEU A 475 -24.70 22.49 -10.26
CA LEU A 475 -23.50 23.13 -9.74
C LEU A 475 -22.23 22.31 -10.01
N HIS A 476 -22.24 21.02 -9.72
CA HIS A 476 -21.10 20.15 -9.80
C HIS A 476 -21.12 19.20 -11.02
N THR A 477 -22.04 19.39 -11.97
CA THR A 477 -22.07 18.60 -13.20
C THR A 477 -21.06 19.09 -14.21
N ILE A 478 -20.65 18.22 -15.15
CA ILE A 478 -19.62 18.54 -16.14
C ILE A 478 -19.99 19.75 -17.02
N GLY A 479 -21.29 19.97 -17.27
CA GLY A 479 -21.79 21.09 -18.03
C GLY A 479 -21.41 22.43 -17.43
N ASN A 480 -21.33 22.53 -16.10
CA ASN A 480 -20.99 23.76 -15.39
C ASN A 480 -19.50 23.89 -15.04
N LEU A 481 -18.67 22.87 -15.33
CA LEU A 481 -17.26 22.85 -14.96
C LEU A 481 -16.35 23.16 -16.14
N SER A 482 -15.26 23.90 -15.89
CA SER A 482 -14.21 24.18 -16.86
C SER A 482 -12.84 24.19 -16.21
N LEU A 483 -11.78 24.45 -16.99
CA LEU A 483 -10.42 24.64 -16.50
C LEU A 483 -10.01 26.11 -16.64
N THR A 484 -9.34 26.65 -15.64
CA THR A 484 -8.82 28.02 -15.69
C THR A 484 -7.59 28.22 -14.82
N ALA A 485 -6.76 29.20 -15.19
CA ALA A 485 -5.73 29.77 -14.33
C ALA A 485 -6.23 31.03 -13.57
N TYR A 486 -7.42 31.53 -13.88
CA TYR A 486 -8.01 32.78 -13.40
C TYR A 486 -9.03 32.59 -12.26
N ASN A 487 -8.94 31.52 -11.49
CA ASN A 487 -9.99 31.14 -10.52
C ASN A 487 -10.24 32.24 -9.45
N THR A 488 -9.18 32.90 -8.98
CA THR A 488 -9.28 33.99 -8.01
C THR A 488 -9.92 35.27 -8.60
N GLU A 489 -9.78 35.47 -9.89
CA GLU A 489 -10.33 36.61 -10.62
C GLU A 489 -11.79 36.41 -11.01
N LEU A 490 -12.18 35.16 -11.31
CA LEU A 490 -13.55 34.81 -11.71
C LEU A 490 -14.51 34.77 -10.53
N SER A 491 -14.07 34.29 -9.37
CA SER A 491 -14.85 34.27 -8.12
C SER A 491 -16.37 33.98 -8.32
N ASN A 492 -17.22 34.81 -7.71
CA ASN A 492 -18.68 34.72 -7.82
C ASN A 492 -19.25 35.74 -8.80
N ASP A 493 -18.44 36.28 -9.73
CA ASP A 493 -18.85 37.26 -10.70
C ASP A 493 -19.97 36.79 -11.61
N ASP A 494 -20.70 37.71 -12.19
CA ASP A 494 -21.75 37.43 -13.18
C ASP A 494 -21.20 36.82 -14.45
N PHE A 495 -22.08 36.16 -15.22
CA PHE A 495 -21.66 35.45 -16.44
C PHE A 495 -21.02 36.37 -17.47
N PRO A 496 -21.54 37.58 -17.76
CA PRO A 496 -20.87 38.54 -18.67
C PRO A 496 -19.44 38.87 -18.31
N THR A 497 -19.15 39.05 -17.00
CA THR A 497 -17.80 39.33 -16.48
C THR A 497 -16.91 38.07 -16.62
N LYS A 498 -17.38 36.92 -16.17
CA LYS A 498 -16.68 35.62 -16.34
C LYS A 498 -16.38 35.33 -17.80
N LYS A 499 -17.35 35.52 -18.68
CA LYS A 499 -17.22 35.32 -20.13
C LYS A 499 -16.10 36.20 -20.72
N LYS A 500 -15.98 37.42 -20.30
CA LYS A 500 -14.91 38.36 -20.78
C LYS A 500 -13.52 37.79 -20.44
N THR A 501 -13.30 37.36 -19.20
CA THR A 501 -12.04 36.76 -18.76
C THR A 501 -11.77 35.43 -19.46
N LEU A 502 -12.80 34.56 -19.57
CA LEU A 502 -12.67 33.26 -20.24
C LEU A 502 -12.38 33.38 -21.74
N ASN A 503 -12.79 34.46 -22.40
CA ASN A 503 -12.46 34.75 -23.81
C ASN A 503 -10.95 35.02 -24.02
N GLU A 504 -10.20 35.42 -22.99
CA GLU A 504 -8.75 35.56 -23.01
C GLU A 504 -8.01 34.23 -22.90
N SER A 505 -8.73 33.17 -22.53
CA SER A 505 -8.18 31.83 -22.40
C SER A 505 -7.91 31.18 -23.75
N HIS A 506 -6.80 30.43 -23.85
CA HIS A 506 -6.46 29.64 -25.03
C HIS A 506 -7.16 28.28 -25.08
N LEU A 507 -7.88 27.90 -23.97
CA LEU A 507 -8.55 26.61 -23.86
C LEU A 507 -9.82 26.54 -24.71
N GLU A 508 -9.98 25.49 -25.49
CA GLU A 508 -11.20 25.26 -26.30
C GLU A 508 -12.45 25.10 -25.42
N LEU A 509 -12.32 24.45 -24.24
CA LEU A 509 -13.37 24.37 -23.25
C LEU A 509 -13.92 25.74 -22.83
N ASN A 510 -13.08 26.80 -22.84
CA ASN A 510 -13.46 28.17 -22.47
C ASN A 510 -13.96 28.97 -23.64
N LYS A 511 -13.48 28.74 -24.86
CA LYS A 511 -13.99 29.37 -26.07
C LYS A 511 -15.47 29.07 -26.32
N TYR A 512 -15.99 27.95 -25.79
CA TYR A 512 -17.39 27.60 -25.83
C TYR A 512 -18.29 28.75 -25.35
N PHE A 513 -17.89 29.49 -24.33
CA PHE A 513 -18.68 30.57 -23.72
C PHE A 513 -18.76 31.82 -24.59
N SER A 514 -17.87 32.01 -25.54
CA SER A 514 -17.70 33.29 -26.29
C SER A 514 -18.96 33.72 -27.04
N SER A 515 -19.71 32.77 -27.60
CA SER A 515 -20.92 33.02 -28.40
C SER A 515 -22.22 33.07 -27.60
N LEU A 516 -22.19 32.68 -26.30
CA LEU A 516 -23.40 32.52 -25.51
C LEU A 516 -23.86 33.87 -24.92
N PRO A 517 -25.17 34.19 -24.98
CA PRO A 517 -25.72 35.42 -24.39
C PRO A 517 -25.98 35.26 -22.88
N SER A 518 -26.22 34.05 -22.38
CA SER A 518 -26.67 33.72 -21.05
C SER A 518 -26.05 32.41 -20.57
N TRP A 519 -26.14 32.13 -19.27
CA TRP A 519 -25.70 30.86 -18.68
C TRP A 519 -26.77 30.36 -17.73
N THR A 520 -27.74 29.65 -18.29
CA THR A 520 -28.90 29.10 -17.57
C THR A 520 -28.89 27.58 -17.63
N ARG A 521 -29.88 26.93 -17.06
CA ARG A 521 -30.11 25.48 -17.15
C ARG A 521 -29.91 24.95 -18.58
N LYS A 522 -30.51 25.64 -19.55
CA LYS A 522 -30.50 25.22 -20.96
C LYS A 522 -29.06 25.15 -21.53
N GLU A 523 -28.26 26.16 -21.30
CA GLU A 523 -26.87 26.22 -21.81
C GLU A 523 -26.01 25.20 -21.10
N ILE A 524 -26.23 24.95 -19.78
CA ILE A 524 -25.51 23.94 -19.01
C ILE A 524 -25.83 22.53 -19.54
N GLU A 525 -27.10 22.22 -19.75
CA GLU A 525 -27.56 20.93 -20.32
C GLU A 525 -26.98 20.72 -21.72
N GLN A 526 -27.01 21.73 -22.57
CA GLN A 526 -26.48 21.64 -23.96
C GLN A 526 -24.98 21.37 -23.94
N ARG A 527 -24.22 22.12 -23.09
CA ARG A 527 -22.78 21.88 -22.96
C ARG A 527 -22.46 20.49 -22.41
N ALA A 528 -23.26 20.01 -21.44
CA ALA A 528 -23.08 18.66 -20.89
C ALA A 528 -23.31 17.58 -21.98
N GLU A 529 -24.30 17.79 -22.89
CA GLU A 529 -24.54 16.89 -24.01
C GLU A 529 -23.38 16.89 -25.02
N ASP A 530 -22.86 18.06 -25.37
CA ASP A 530 -21.73 18.18 -26.30
C ASP A 530 -20.45 17.56 -25.74
N LEU A 531 -20.16 17.78 -24.43
CA LEU A 531 -19.05 17.14 -23.76
C LEU A 531 -19.24 15.61 -23.62
N ALA A 532 -20.47 15.13 -23.42
CA ALA A 532 -20.77 13.70 -23.38
C ALA A 532 -20.52 13.02 -24.71
N LYS A 533 -20.90 13.65 -25.85
CA LYS A 533 -20.57 13.13 -27.20
C LYS A 533 -19.06 13.00 -27.38
N LYS A 534 -18.29 14.02 -26.97
CA LYS A 534 -16.85 14.00 -27.05
C LYS A 534 -16.24 12.93 -26.12
N ALA A 535 -16.79 12.76 -24.94
CA ALA A 535 -16.37 11.73 -23.99
C ALA A 535 -16.57 10.31 -24.53
N LEU A 536 -17.65 10.06 -25.29
CA LEU A 536 -17.90 8.79 -25.98
C LEU A 536 -16.84 8.48 -27.05
N GLU A 537 -16.33 9.50 -27.74
CA GLU A 537 -15.25 9.33 -28.72
C GLU A 537 -13.91 8.99 -28.03
N ILE A 538 -13.59 9.66 -26.92
CA ILE A 538 -12.36 9.48 -26.18
C ILE A 538 -12.34 8.15 -25.43
N TRP A 539 -13.36 7.90 -24.64
CA TRP A 539 -13.52 6.67 -23.85
C TRP A 539 -14.58 5.75 -24.50
N SER A 540 -14.38 5.43 -25.80
CA SER A 540 -15.30 4.59 -26.56
C SER A 540 -15.49 3.21 -25.90
N TYR A 541 -16.69 2.67 -26.00
CA TYR A 541 -16.99 1.33 -25.52
C TYR A 541 -16.23 0.28 -26.33
N PHE A 542 -15.42 -0.53 -25.68
CA PHE A 542 -14.62 -1.58 -26.34
C PHE A 542 -15.28 -2.98 -26.25
N GLY A 543 -16.49 -3.07 -25.69
CA GLY A 543 -17.22 -4.31 -25.59
C GLY A 543 -18.04 -4.61 -26.85
N GLN A 544 -18.51 -5.85 -26.98
CA GLN A 544 -19.46 -6.25 -28.03
C GLN A 544 -20.86 -5.98 -27.54
N GLU A 545 -21.71 -5.36 -28.38
CA GLU A 545 -23.10 -5.02 -28.00
C GLU A 545 -24.05 -6.23 -27.83
N ASN A 546 -23.65 -7.40 -28.30
CA ASN A 546 -24.46 -8.61 -28.27
C ASN A 546 -23.76 -9.78 -27.56
N SER A 547 -24.03 -9.98 -26.30
CA SER A 547 -24.01 -11.30 -25.69
C SER A 547 -25.37 -11.56 -25.02
N SER A 548 -26.20 -12.30 -25.70
CA SER A 548 -27.40 -12.92 -25.12
C SER A 548 -27.00 -13.83 -23.98
N PRO A 549 -27.82 -13.99 -22.91
CA PRO A 549 -27.49 -14.89 -21.81
C PRO A 549 -27.32 -16.30 -22.36
N THR A 550 -26.18 -16.91 -22.07
CA THR A 550 -25.91 -18.32 -22.38
C THR A 550 -26.94 -19.20 -21.67
N ASP A 551 -27.51 -20.18 -22.36
CA ASP A 551 -28.36 -21.20 -21.76
C ASP A 551 -27.65 -21.87 -20.57
N LEU A 552 -28.28 -21.79 -19.41
CA LEU A 552 -27.80 -22.49 -18.20
C LEU A 552 -27.78 -23.99 -18.47
N GLN A 553 -26.61 -24.63 -18.25
CA GLN A 553 -26.53 -26.10 -18.35
C GLN A 553 -27.53 -26.77 -17.44
N GLU A 554 -28.12 -27.86 -17.90
CA GLU A 554 -29.00 -28.68 -17.07
C GLU A 554 -28.17 -29.43 -16.03
N VAL A 555 -28.44 -29.13 -14.77
CA VAL A 555 -27.68 -29.69 -13.63
C VAL A 555 -28.53 -30.60 -12.75
N THR A 556 -29.69 -31.00 -13.22
CA THR A 556 -30.58 -31.92 -12.48
C THR A 556 -29.92 -33.30 -12.30
N GLY A 557 -29.81 -33.73 -11.05
CA GLY A 557 -29.21 -35.04 -10.72
C GLY A 557 -27.67 -35.02 -10.64
N THR A 558 -27.02 -33.88 -10.83
CA THR A 558 -25.56 -33.77 -10.70
C THR A 558 -25.12 -33.45 -9.26
N THR A 559 -23.88 -33.80 -8.93
CA THR A 559 -23.23 -33.49 -7.65
C THR A 559 -22.06 -32.54 -7.92
N PRO A 560 -22.01 -31.31 -7.33
CA PRO A 560 -20.89 -30.42 -7.50
C PRO A 560 -19.63 -30.97 -6.81
N THR A 561 -18.49 -30.76 -7.45
CA THR A 561 -17.17 -31.16 -6.97
C THR A 561 -16.25 -29.97 -6.73
N GLY A 562 -16.60 -28.80 -7.28
CA GLY A 562 -15.87 -27.55 -7.11
C GLY A 562 -16.69 -26.35 -7.59
N LEU A 563 -16.48 -25.21 -6.97
CA LEU A 563 -16.99 -23.91 -7.36
C LEU A 563 -15.83 -23.00 -7.70
N LYS A 564 -15.84 -22.45 -8.89
CA LYS A 564 -14.93 -21.38 -9.28
C LYS A 564 -15.72 -20.09 -9.37
N ILE A 565 -15.36 -19.11 -8.55
CA ILE A 565 -16.00 -17.80 -8.52
C ILE A 565 -14.93 -16.71 -8.48
N LEU A 566 -14.98 -15.77 -9.43
CA LEU A 566 -13.98 -14.72 -9.58
C LEU A 566 -12.54 -15.25 -9.63
N GLY A 567 -12.33 -16.39 -10.26
CA GLY A 567 -11.03 -17.06 -10.35
C GLY A 567 -10.60 -17.86 -9.09
N GLN A 568 -11.34 -17.78 -8.00
CA GLN A 568 -11.10 -18.59 -6.80
C GLN A 568 -11.71 -19.98 -6.95
N HIS A 569 -10.94 -21.02 -6.57
CA HIS A 569 -11.43 -22.38 -6.47
C HIS A 569 -11.85 -22.69 -5.04
N ILE A 570 -13.10 -23.10 -4.86
CA ILE A 570 -13.68 -23.44 -3.57
C ILE A 570 -14.15 -24.89 -3.64
N GLU A 571 -13.70 -25.71 -2.71
CA GLU A 571 -14.22 -27.08 -2.58
C GLU A 571 -15.67 -27.06 -2.10
N VAL A 572 -16.55 -27.68 -2.86
CA VAL A 572 -17.97 -27.84 -2.54
C VAL A 572 -18.37 -29.30 -2.80
N LYS A 573 -19.28 -29.80 -1.98
CA LYS A 573 -19.75 -31.23 -2.07
C LYS A 573 -21.22 -31.32 -2.40
N THR A 574 -21.96 -30.23 -2.21
CA THR A 574 -23.41 -30.21 -2.44
C THR A 574 -23.80 -28.88 -3.10
N TRP A 575 -24.92 -28.85 -3.81
CA TRP A 575 -25.49 -27.60 -4.34
C TRP A 575 -25.83 -26.59 -3.24
N ARG A 576 -26.07 -27.05 -2.01
CA ARG A 576 -26.27 -26.18 -0.84
C ARG A 576 -24.98 -25.42 -0.48
N ASP A 577 -23.83 -26.07 -0.63
CA ASP A 577 -22.53 -25.44 -0.41
C ASP A 577 -22.26 -24.39 -1.51
N VAL A 578 -22.60 -24.72 -2.77
CA VAL A 578 -22.50 -23.75 -3.88
C VAL A 578 -23.31 -22.50 -3.58
N MET A 579 -24.56 -22.65 -3.15
CA MET A 579 -25.45 -21.52 -2.82
C MET A 579 -24.87 -20.67 -1.68
N GLU A 580 -24.45 -21.31 -0.59
CA GLU A 580 -23.89 -20.64 0.59
C GLU A 580 -22.63 -19.84 0.24
N GLN A 581 -21.67 -20.48 -0.44
CA GLN A 581 -20.42 -19.81 -0.82
C GLN A 581 -20.64 -18.68 -1.82
N THR A 582 -21.48 -18.88 -2.83
CA THR A 582 -21.82 -17.84 -3.79
C THR A 582 -22.44 -16.63 -3.10
N LEU A 583 -23.45 -16.84 -2.24
CA LEU A 583 -24.15 -15.74 -1.58
C LEU A 583 -23.33 -15.05 -0.50
N ASN A 584 -22.41 -15.75 0.18
CA ASN A 584 -21.45 -15.11 1.07
C ASN A 584 -20.50 -14.20 0.32
N ILE A 585 -20.00 -14.62 -0.84
CA ILE A 585 -19.13 -13.81 -1.68
C ILE A 585 -19.88 -12.60 -2.23
N VAL A 586 -21.12 -12.80 -2.70
CA VAL A 586 -21.98 -11.71 -3.20
C VAL A 586 -22.26 -10.69 -2.09
N ALA A 587 -22.55 -11.14 -0.87
CA ALA A 587 -22.81 -10.28 0.27
C ALA A 587 -21.56 -9.49 0.72
N ASP A 588 -20.39 -10.09 0.60
CA ASP A 588 -19.12 -9.44 0.95
C ASP A 588 -18.67 -8.46 -0.15
N LEU A 589 -18.97 -8.76 -1.40
CA LEU A 589 -18.67 -7.89 -2.56
C LEU A 589 -19.52 -6.63 -2.60
N GLU A 590 -20.83 -6.80 -2.50
CA GLU A 590 -21.85 -5.76 -2.71
C GLU A 590 -22.95 -5.83 -1.65
N PRO A 591 -22.67 -5.40 -0.42
CA PRO A 591 -23.63 -5.47 0.68
C PRO A 591 -24.96 -4.76 0.36
N GLU A 592 -24.91 -3.62 -0.34
CA GLU A 592 -26.11 -2.86 -0.71
C GLU A 592 -26.93 -3.58 -1.77
N LYS A 593 -26.27 -4.13 -2.81
CA LYS A 593 -26.95 -4.92 -3.85
C LYS A 593 -27.45 -6.26 -3.30
N PHE A 594 -26.78 -6.81 -2.27
CA PHE A 594 -27.27 -8.01 -1.58
C PHE A 594 -28.61 -7.78 -0.88
N GLU A 595 -28.84 -6.60 -0.29
CA GLU A 595 -30.16 -6.25 0.27
C GLU A 595 -31.25 -6.21 -0.82
N ILE A 596 -30.91 -5.76 -2.03
CA ILE A 596 -31.83 -5.80 -3.20
C ILE A 596 -32.11 -7.26 -3.58
N ILE A 597 -31.08 -8.12 -3.61
CA ILE A 597 -31.25 -9.55 -3.89
C ILE A 597 -32.17 -10.19 -2.84
N ALA A 598 -31.94 -9.91 -1.57
CA ALA A 598 -32.78 -10.44 -0.51
C ALA A 598 -34.22 -9.96 -0.59
N HIS A 599 -34.43 -8.71 -1.02
CA HIS A 599 -35.79 -8.17 -1.26
C HIS A 599 -36.47 -8.84 -2.46
N ASN A 600 -35.71 -9.13 -3.53
CA ASN A 600 -36.26 -9.75 -4.75
C ASN A 600 -36.54 -11.26 -4.57
N PHE A 601 -35.82 -11.91 -3.63
CA PHE A 601 -35.95 -13.34 -3.37
C PHE A 601 -36.41 -13.68 -1.94
N PRO A 602 -37.49 -13.08 -1.40
CA PRO A 602 -37.87 -13.23 0.01
C PRO A 602 -38.30 -14.65 0.42
N ARG A 603 -38.52 -15.53 -0.56
CA ARG A 603 -38.79 -16.96 -0.33
C ARG A 603 -37.50 -17.76 -0.05
N TYR A 604 -36.33 -17.22 -0.38
CA TYR A 604 -35.05 -17.93 -0.31
C TYR A 604 -34.03 -17.25 0.60
N LEU A 605 -34.18 -15.92 0.86
CA LEU A 605 -33.27 -15.13 1.69
C LEU A 605 -34.05 -14.24 2.65
N GLY A 606 -33.58 -14.11 3.89
CA GLY A 606 -34.16 -13.20 4.87
C GLY A 606 -33.48 -13.24 6.24
N LYS A 607 -33.86 -12.27 7.11
CA LYS A 607 -33.33 -12.16 8.48
C LYS A 607 -34.10 -12.99 9.52
N ASP A 608 -35.29 -13.47 9.17
CA ASP A 608 -36.12 -14.28 10.07
C ASP A 608 -36.01 -15.77 9.68
N LYS A 609 -35.32 -16.54 10.50
CA LYS A 609 -35.09 -17.97 10.30
C LYS A 609 -36.37 -18.82 10.25
N ASN A 610 -37.45 -18.37 10.89
CA ASN A 610 -38.70 -19.13 10.99
C ASN A 610 -39.51 -19.15 9.68
N LYS A 611 -39.10 -18.36 8.70
CA LYS A 611 -39.72 -18.33 7.37
C LYS A 611 -39.28 -19.46 6.44
N PHE A 612 -38.25 -20.20 6.81
CA PHE A 612 -37.61 -21.21 5.95
C PHE A 612 -37.74 -22.63 6.53
N ARG A 613 -37.75 -23.61 5.67
CA ARG A 613 -37.88 -25.04 6.05
C ARG A 613 -36.55 -25.70 6.39
N ALA A 614 -35.52 -25.40 5.57
CA ALA A 614 -34.16 -25.91 5.80
C ALA A 614 -33.21 -24.72 5.64
N ILE A 615 -32.50 -24.36 6.70
CA ILE A 615 -31.75 -23.13 6.77
C ILE A 615 -30.24 -23.35 6.81
N ARG A 616 -29.51 -22.42 6.19
CA ARG A 616 -28.12 -22.10 6.52
C ARG A 616 -28.01 -20.61 6.82
N GLN A 617 -27.08 -20.23 7.68
CA GLN A 617 -26.82 -18.85 8.02
C GLN A 617 -25.61 -18.36 7.25
N LEU A 618 -25.74 -17.22 6.56
CA LEU A 618 -24.65 -16.52 5.89
C LEU A 618 -23.82 -15.71 6.88
N GLN A 619 -22.59 -15.36 6.50
CA GLN A 619 -21.65 -14.59 7.33
C GLN A 619 -22.18 -13.17 7.67
N ASN A 620 -23.02 -12.59 6.83
CA ASN A 620 -23.67 -11.30 7.06
C ASN A 620 -24.93 -11.37 7.95
N GLY A 621 -25.24 -12.57 8.53
CA GLY A 621 -26.37 -12.78 9.43
C GLY A 621 -27.71 -13.11 8.74
N TYR A 622 -27.79 -13.14 7.43
CA TYR A 622 -28.96 -13.60 6.71
C TYR A 622 -29.10 -15.14 6.77
N PHE A 623 -30.34 -15.61 6.63
CA PHE A 623 -30.66 -17.04 6.48
C PHE A 623 -31.07 -17.33 5.05
N ILE A 624 -30.68 -18.50 4.55
CA ILE A 624 -31.02 -18.99 3.23
C ILE A 624 -31.81 -20.30 3.32
N GLU A 625 -32.84 -20.43 2.47
CA GLU A 625 -33.56 -21.68 2.28
C GLU A 625 -32.75 -22.60 1.37
N VAL A 626 -32.29 -23.73 1.91
CA VAL A 626 -31.43 -24.68 1.15
C VAL A 626 -32.18 -25.95 0.70
N ASN A 627 -33.49 -26.03 0.94
CA ASN A 627 -34.30 -27.12 0.42
C ASN A 627 -34.81 -26.84 -1.01
N LEU A 628 -33.87 -26.71 -1.93
CA LEU A 628 -34.08 -26.35 -3.32
C LEU A 628 -33.46 -27.40 -4.25
N SER A 629 -34.00 -27.53 -5.47
CA SER A 629 -33.38 -28.35 -6.52
C SER A 629 -32.04 -27.73 -6.98
N ALA A 630 -31.14 -28.54 -7.52
CA ALA A 630 -29.88 -28.12 -8.12
C ALA A 630 -30.10 -26.99 -9.13
N GLN A 631 -31.08 -27.13 -10.01
CA GLN A 631 -31.44 -26.15 -11.02
C GLN A 631 -31.95 -24.82 -10.43
N SER A 632 -32.70 -24.88 -9.31
CA SER A 632 -33.19 -23.67 -8.63
C SER A 632 -32.04 -22.93 -7.93
N ILE A 633 -31.11 -23.66 -7.34
CA ILE A 633 -29.90 -23.09 -6.71
C ILE A 633 -29.03 -22.44 -7.78
N GLN A 634 -28.75 -23.12 -8.88
CA GLN A 634 -27.98 -22.58 -10.00
C GLN A 634 -28.59 -21.27 -10.51
N LYS A 635 -29.89 -21.28 -10.75
CA LYS A 635 -30.61 -20.09 -11.23
C LYS A 635 -30.54 -18.92 -10.24
N LEU A 636 -30.72 -19.19 -8.94
CA LEU A 636 -30.62 -18.14 -7.89
C LEU A 636 -29.22 -17.57 -7.80
N CYS A 637 -28.19 -18.44 -7.77
CA CYS A 637 -26.78 -18.01 -7.75
C CYS A 637 -26.48 -17.16 -8.98
N TYR A 638 -26.94 -17.58 -10.16
CA TYR A 638 -26.74 -16.83 -11.40
C TYR A 638 -27.40 -15.47 -11.35
N GLN A 639 -28.65 -15.37 -10.91
CA GLN A 639 -29.37 -14.11 -10.77
C GLN A 639 -28.73 -13.19 -9.70
N ALA A 640 -28.20 -13.77 -8.63
CA ALA A 640 -27.46 -13.01 -7.64
C ALA A 640 -26.16 -12.43 -8.21
N MET A 641 -25.44 -13.20 -9.01
CA MET A 641 -24.23 -12.75 -9.70
C MET A 641 -24.57 -11.65 -10.73
N GLU A 642 -25.60 -11.85 -11.51
CA GLU A 642 -26.08 -10.86 -12.48
C GLU A 642 -26.50 -9.54 -11.81
N THR A 643 -27.16 -9.60 -10.66
CA THR A 643 -27.56 -8.40 -9.89
C THR A 643 -26.35 -7.56 -9.45
N ILE A 644 -25.22 -8.22 -9.19
CA ILE A 644 -23.94 -7.53 -8.86
C ILE A 644 -23.06 -7.32 -10.11
N GLU A 645 -23.63 -7.49 -11.30
CA GLU A 645 -23.01 -7.24 -12.61
C GLU A 645 -21.82 -8.15 -12.92
N LEU A 646 -21.78 -9.35 -12.34
CA LEU A 646 -20.82 -10.40 -12.70
C LEU A 646 -21.40 -11.29 -13.81
N THR A 647 -20.49 -11.77 -14.67
CA THR A 647 -20.89 -12.60 -15.83
C THR A 647 -20.89 -14.09 -15.51
N SER A 648 -21.53 -14.86 -16.39
CA SER A 648 -21.56 -16.31 -16.34
C SER A 648 -20.17 -16.96 -16.30
N ASP A 649 -19.18 -16.35 -16.91
CA ASP A 649 -17.80 -16.85 -16.99
C ASP A 649 -17.03 -16.72 -15.66
N GLU A 650 -17.55 -15.92 -14.75
CA GLU A 650 -16.94 -15.65 -13.45
C GLU A 650 -17.48 -16.57 -12.36
N TRP A 651 -18.46 -17.40 -12.71
CA TRP A 651 -19.08 -18.37 -11.83
C TRP A 651 -19.24 -19.71 -12.56
N GLU A 652 -18.46 -20.69 -12.18
CA GLU A 652 -18.43 -22.02 -12.79
C GLU A 652 -18.52 -23.08 -11.71
N VAL A 653 -19.41 -24.05 -11.88
CA VAL A 653 -19.55 -25.20 -10.99
C VAL A 653 -19.11 -26.46 -11.73
N SER A 654 -18.06 -27.10 -11.21
CA SER A 654 -17.65 -28.40 -11.68
C SER A 654 -18.58 -29.45 -11.08
N VAL A 655 -19.15 -30.31 -11.91
CA VAL A 655 -20.11 -31.34 -11.52
C VAL A 655 -19.67 -32.74 -11.95
N LYS A 656 -20.17 -33.73 -11.23
CA LYS A 656 -20.00 -35.14 -11.51
C LYS A 656 -21.30 -35.74 -11.94
#